data_6b863c9dc7f11606117145df839ee984
#
_entry.id   6b863c9dc7f11606117145df839ee984
#
_cell.length_a   1.000
_cell.length_b   1.000
_cell.length_c   1.000
_cell.angle_alpha   90.00
_cell.angle_beta   90.00
_cell.angle_gamma   90.00
#
_symmetry.space_group_name_H-M   'P 1'
#
loop_
_entity.id
_entity.type
_entity.pdbx_description
1 polymer ?
#
loop_
_entity_poly.entity_id
_entity_poly.type
_entity_poly.pdbx_seq_one_letter_code
_entity_poly.pdbx_strand_id
1 'polypeptide(L)'
;MAQRHRVRSSLSRHLLTSAVLAAFASPAFAHGEAAAPQTLDTVVVTASGFEQKITDAPASISVITQEELTTRPYMTLLDAVRDLEGVDVGETRDKTGQGTISMRGMGSDYTLILVNGRRQNNHGDIYPNNFGGNQFNHIPPLDAIERIEVIRGPASTLYGADAMGGVINIITKRSLDRWSGSATLGGTFETDDQFGDDRTADVYVTGPLVPNVLNLSARASWYDRDASNPVYSPVLDPSGVAHDRSLGFGGGGKTVDNTNKAGGISLDWNISDAQRLTLDYDTSRQEYDNAIKINDAGEEEYPVGTVDSISSIWRSSNFCRGASGANANACRSNGGTWSRRADPRVGYSPSQEFTRDAWAVTHEGRWGFGNSLVSLSHVATNNDGRTMPFTVAERVQLLQMIDATGPYAGLPLAERRALAESTFLPRPARTLESEQYTLDAKLDIPFQAAGQHVAVVGAQVIRGELTDGVFGTERGTPGLSQDHNMYSLFAEDTWTVLAPLAITYGLRYDDHEVFGDQLSPRLYGVYTVNDAWTVKGGVSTGFKTPKTTQLYDGVIGFGGQGTSPMFGNPDLKPETSTSTELAVYWQHPAGHSFNATAFHNRFDDKIASQPCGAALTLSCSSTGEYADLGYASSTRTVNIDEVVIQGAEVAGRWNISDQFSLRANYTFTDSEQKSGAEKGRPLGNSARHMANATFDWRASDRFNVFLTAEARSKRYGGISTVTGQERYYKDYTVLHLGASFEATEWLTVNARINNLLDRDFTTYQTFFTDLDGDGIYTDDTNEVLFEDDYNNKDKARSVWVSLNVRF
;
A
#
# COMPACT_ATOMS: atom_id res chain seq x y z
N MET A 1 -9.64 18.03 -35.24
CA MET A 1 -8.51 18.72 -35.81
C MET A 1 -8.23 19.99 -35.02
N ALA A 2 -7.29 19.94 -34.10
CA ALA A 2 -6.57 21.08 -33.54
C ALA A 2 -5.42 20.49 -32.74
N GLN A 3 -4.27 20.35 -33.34
CA GLN A 3 -3.01 20.07 -32.67
C GLN A 3 -2.71 21.22 -31.69
N ARG A 4 -2.78 20.96 -30.41
CA ARG A 4 -2.14 21.80 -29.40
C ARG A 4 -0.72 21.33 -29.23
N HIS A 5 0.20 21.92 -30.01
CA HIS A 5 1.61 21.92 -29.66
C HIS A 5 1.75 22.58 -28.28
N ARG A 6 2.01 21.80 -27.24
CA ARG A 6 2.53 22.32 -25.98
C ARG A 6 4.00 22.69 -26.22
N VAL A 7 4.25 23.95 -26.44
CA VAL A 7 5.58 24.54 -26.34
C VAL A 7 5.95 24.47 -24.85
N ARG A 8 6.72 23.48 -24.44
CA ARG A 8 7.33 23.43 -23.11
C ARG A 8 8.32 24.59 -23.01
N SER A 9 7.98 25.62 -22.23
CA SER A 9 8.87 26.77 -22.03
C SER A 9 10.04 26.35 -21.13
N SER A 10 11.24 26.33 -21.64
CA SER A 10 12.50 26.11 -20.92
C SER A 10 12.79 27.18 -19.83
N LEU A 11 11.94 28.20 -19.72
CA LEU A 11 12.10 29.31 -18.76
C LEU A 11 11.81 28.91 -17.30
N SER A 12 10.97 27.90 -17.04
CA SER A 12 10.60 27.54 -15.66
C SER A 12 11.72 26.80 -14.90
N ARG A 13 12.57 26.08 -15.60
CA ARG A 13 13.70 25.32 -14.97
C ARG A 13 14.80 26.22 -14.41
N HIS A 14 15.10 27.35 -15.07
CA HIS A 14 16.16 28.27 -14.61
C HIS A 14 15.74 29.21 -13.48
N LEU A 15 14.46 29.51 -13.35
CA LEU A 15 13.95 30.38 -12.26
C LEU A 15 13.90 29.67 -10.90
N LEU A 16 13.57 28.37 -10.88
CA LEU A 16 13.54 27.59 -9.65
C LEU A 16 14.94 27.29 -9.09
N THR A 17 15.91 27.00 -9.97
CA THR A 17 17.31 26.80 -9.55
C THR A 17 17.92 28.07 -8.98
N SER A 18 17.52 29.25 -9.49
CA SER A 18 17.97 30.55 -8.99
C SER A 18 17.32 30.94 -7.66
N ALA A 19 16.07 30.53 -7.39
CA ALA A 19 15.38 30.81 -6.15
C ALA A 19 15.96 30.01 -4.97
N VAL A 20 16.34 28.75 -5.20
CA VAL A 20 16.98 27.89 -4.19
C VAL A 20 18.39 28.41 -3.84
N LEU A 21 19.16 28.88 -4.84
CA LEU A 21 20.49 29.46 -4.62
C LEU A 21 20.43 30.82 -3.89
N ALA A 22 19.39 31.62 -4.09
CA ALA A 22 19.22 32.92 -3.41
C ALA A 22 18.85 32.77 -1.91
N ALA A 23 18.21 31.66 -1.51
CA ALA A 23 17.86 31.38 -0.12
C ALA A 23 19.09 31.07 0.76
N PHE A 24 20.21 30.70 0.17
CA PHE A 24 21.45 30.37 0.90
C PHE A 24 22.38 31.59 1.14
N ALA A 25 22.01 32.80 0.73
CA ALA A 25 22.95 33.91 0.64
C ALA A 25 22.91 34.96 1.76
N SER A 26 22.19 34.77 2.88
CA SER A 26 22.21 35.78 3.95
C SER A 26 21.99 35.23 5.36
N PRO A 27 23.03 35.05 6.21
CA PRO A 27 22.84 34.82 7.63
C PRO A 27 22.79 36.13 8.39
N ALA A 28 21.64 36.44 8.99
CA ALA A 28 21.55 37.48 10.02
C ALA A 28 21.35 36.81 11.37
N PHE A 29 22.31 36.91 12.25
CA PHE A 29 22.24 36.36 13.61
C PHE A 29 21.37 37.25 14.50
N ALA A 30 20.30 36.74 15.05
CA ALA A 30 19.59 37.32 16.18
C ALA A 30 19.40 36.25 17.26
N HIS A 31 19.82 36.55 18.48
CA HIS A 31 19.63 35.71 19.68
C HIS A 31 18.22 35.88 20.20
N GLY A 32 17.40 34.83 20.17
CA GLY A 32 16.12 34.75 20.85
C GLY A 32 16.14 33.60 21.88
N GLU A 33 15.46 33.78 22.99
CA GLU A 33 15.33 32.81 24.08
C GLU A 33 14.74 31.46 23.56
N ALA A 34 15.45 30.38 23.88
CA ALA A 34 15.02 29.04 23.50
C ALA A 34 13.76 28.64 24.26
N ALA A 35 12.71 28.25 23.52
CA ALA A 35 11.56 27.58 24.10
C ALA A 35 11.99 26.28 24.77
N ALA A 36 11.53 26.05 26.00
CA ALA A 36 11.83 24.82 26.72
C ALA A 36 11.38 23.59 25.91
N PRO A 37 12.20 22.53 25.83
CA PRO A 37 11.81 21.33 25.14
C PRO A 37 10.54 20.74 25.77
N GLN A 38 9.49 20.57 25.00
CA GLN A 38 8.30 19.83 25.43
C GLN A 38 8.69 18.37 25.58
N THR A 39 8.87 17.95 26.80
CA THR A 39 9.29 16.62 27.16
C THR A 39 8.10 15.81 27.66
N LEU A 40 7.91 14.63 27.09
CA LEU A 40 7.55 13.41 27.82
C LEU A 40 6.08 13.11 28.13
N ASP A 41 5.12 13.95 27.79
CA ASP A 41 3.70 13.66 27.99
C ASP A 41 2.95 13.39 26.68
N THR A 42 3.62 12.78 25.70
CA THR A 42 2.93 12.35 24.47
C THR A 42 1.87 11.31 24.82
N VAL A 43 0.61 11.74 24.68
CA VAL A 43 -0.55 10.90 24.96
C VAL A 43 -0.94 10.13 23.70
N VAL A 44 -1.27 8.87 23.88
CA VAL A 44 -1.75 7.96 22.83
C VAL A 44 -3.04 7.32 23.26
N VAL A 45 -3.87 6.98 22.27
CA VAL A 45 -5.17 6.32 22.46
C VAL A 45 -5.17 4.91 21.87
N THR A 46 -4.41 4.71 20.80
CA THR A 46 -4.52 3.51 19.95
C THR A 46 -4.11 2.22 20.68
N ALA A 47 -3.16 2.28 21.61
CA ALA A 47 -2.62 1.07 22.24
C ALA A 47 -3.55 0.38 23.24
N SER A 48 -4.48 1.11 23.84
CA SER A 48 -5.35 0.61 24.92
C SER A 48 -6.80 1.02 24.78
N GLY A 49 -7.12 1.83 23.75
CA GLY A 49 -8.48 2.34 23.55
C GLY A 49 -8.86 3.52 24.46
N PHE A 50 -7.99 3.99 25.34
CA PHE A 50 -8.15 5.19 26.15
C PHE A 50 -6.84 5.99 26.21
N GLU A 51 -6.92 7.27 26.60
CA GLU A 51 -5.77 8.17 26.64
C GLU A 51 -4.78 7.78 27.74
N GLN A 52 -3.52 7.60 27.37
CA GLN A 52 -2.42 7.32 28.30
C GLN A 52 -1.08 7.77 27.71
N LYS A 53 -0.05 7.84 28.56
CA LYS A 53 1.30 8.19 28.09
C LYS A 53 1.87 7.08 27.21
N ILE A 54 2.68 7.44 26.23
CA ILE A 54 3.35 6.48 25.36
C ILE A 54 4.19 5.45 26.14
N THR A 55 4.79 5.87 27.28
CA THR A 55 5.56 4.99 28.16
C THR A 55 4.68 3.93 28.83
N ASP A 56 3.44 4.24 29.12
CA ASP A 56 2.50 3.37 29.85
C ASP A 56 1.68 2.49 28.90
N ALA A 57 1.72 2.80 27.62
CA ALA A 57 0.98 2.09 26.57
C ALA A 57 1.47 0.63 26.44
N PRO A 58 0.55 -0.37 26.49
CA PRO A 58 0.91 -1.79 26.45
C PRO A 58 1.19 -2.27 25.01
N ALA A 59 2.06 -1.59 24.27
CA ALA A 59 2.48 -1.92 22.92
C ALA A 59 3.81 -1.25 22.57
N SER A 60 4.46 -1.74 21.52
CA SER A 60 5.52 -1.02 20.81
C SER A 60 4.87 0.04 19.93
N ILE A 61 4.88 1.28 20.38
CA ILE A 61 4.21 2.41 19.74
C ILE A 61 5.16 3.56 19.46
N SER A 62 4.99 4.20 18.31
CA SER A 62 5.67 5.44 17.92
C SER A 62 4.64 6.50 17.56
N VAL A 63 4.96 7.75 17.80
CA VAL A 63 4.09 8.89 17.50
C VAL A 63 4.85 9.90 16.68
N ILE A 64 4.23 10.35 15.59
CA ILE A 64 4.65 11.52 14.83
C ILE A 64 3.76 12.67 15.28
N THR A 65 4.35 13.66 15.94
CA THR A 65 3.62 14.78 16.51
C THR A 65 3.31 15.86 15.46
N GLN A 66 2.39 16.77 15.78
CA GLN A 66 2.11 17.93 14.93
C GLN A 66 3.38 18.77 14.70
N GLU A 67 4.21 18.95 15.71
CA GLU A 67 5.47 19.69 15.59
C GLU A 67 6.36 19.05 14.53
N GLU A 68 6.50 17.72 14.56
CA GLU A 68 7.28 16.99 13.55
C GLU A 68 6.69 17.09 12.14
N LEU A 69 5.36 16.99 12.01
CA LEU A 69 4.68 17.16 10.71
C LEU A 69 4.83 18.57 10.14
N THR A 70 5.02 19.59 11.00
CA THR A 70 5.14 20.99 10.57
C THR A 70 6.57 21.44 10.34
N THR A 71 7.52 20.92 11.11
CA THR A 71 8.95 21.31 11.02
C THR A 71 9.72 20.50 9.99
N ARG A 72 9.21 19.33 9.63
CA ARG A 72 9.79 18.48 8.59
C ARG A 72 8.88 18.47 7.36
N PRO A 73 9.40 18.78 6.19
CA PRO A 73 8.61 18.77 4.97
C PRO A 73 8.40 17.33 4.48
N TYR A 74 7.43 16.67 5.07
CA TYR A 74 6.92 15.43 4.52
C TYR A 74 6.02 15.70 3.32
N MET A 75 6.14 14.86 2.29
CA MET A 75 5.35 14.99 1.07
C MET A 75 4.00 14.28 1.22
N THR A 76 4.00 13.12 1.86
CA THR A 76 2.82 12.26 2.03
C THR A 76 2.84 11.58 3.40
N LEU A 77 1.73 10.91 3.76
CA LEU A 77 1.68 10.02 4.93
C LEU A 77 2.79 8.96 4.89
N LEU A 78 3.03 8.36 3.71
CA LEU A 78 4.05 7.33 3.54
C LEU A 78 5.45 7.87 3.87
N ASP A 79 5.73 9.09 3.44
CA ASP A 79 7.00 9.75 3.73
C ASP A 79 7.16 10.03 5.24
N ALA A 80 6.06 10.43 5.91
CA ALA A 80 6.07 10.67 7.34
C ALA A 80 6.35 9.41 8.17
N VAL A 81 5.79 8.25 7.80
CA VAL A 81 5.99 7.00 8.54
C VAL A 81 7.27 6.25 8.14
N ARG A 82 7.92 6.60 7.03
CA ARG A 82 9.14 5.97 6.52
C ARG A 82 10.29 5.99 7.54
N ASP A 83 10.37 7.05 8.33
CA ASP A 83 11.44 7.25 9.32
C ASP A 83 11.20 6.50 10.64
N LEU A 84 10.15 5.69 10.73
CA LEU A 84 9.86 4.90 11.92
C LEU A 84 10.56 3.53 11.87
N GLU A 85 10.97 3.05 13.03
CA GLU A 85 11.49 1.70 13.19
C GLU A 85 10.43 0.64 12.87
N GLY A 86 10.83 -0.48 12.26
CA GLY A 86 9.93 -1.56 11.89
C GLY A 86 8.98 -1.26 10.73
N VAL A 87 8.98 -0.04 10.20
CA VAL A 87 8.16 0.38 9.07
C VAL A 87 8.99 0.42 7.80
N ASP A 88 8.56 -0.29 6.78
CA ASP A 88 9.13 -0.21 5.43
C ASP A 88 8.07 0.36 4.48
N VAL A 89 8.39 1.49 3.91
CA VAL A 89 7.63 2.09 2.84
C VAL A 89 8.27 1.64 1.54
N GLY A 90 7.99 0.39 1.19
CA GLY A 90 8.42 -0.19 -0.08
C GLY A 90 7.63 0.44 -1.22
N GLU A 91 8.30 0.67 -2.34
CA GLU A 91 7.58 0.88 -3.57
C GLU A 91 7.07 -0.47 -4.06
N THR A 92 5.78 -0.57 -4.26
CA THR A 92 5.22 -1.70 -4.98
C THR A 92 5.46 -1.48 -6.47
N ARG A 93 5.38 -2.54 -7.25
CA ARG A 93 5.26 -2.47 -8.71
C ARG A 93 3.86 -1.98 -9.09
N ASP A 94 3.39 -0.97 -8.38
CA ASP A 94 2.13 -0.35 -8.60
C ASP A 94 2.21 0.54 -9.85
N LYS A 95 1.18 0.47 -10.66
CA LYS A 95 1.02 1.26 -11.89
C LYS A 95 0.96 2.75 -11.62
N THR A 96 0.67 3.12 -10.39
CA THR A 96 0.55 4.50 -9.94
C THR A 96 1.89 5.09 -9.50
N GLY A 97 2.88 4.25 -9.22
CA GLY A 97 4.15 4.64 -8.65
C GLY A 97 4.06 5.06 -7.18
N GLN A 98 2.98 4.70 -6.51
CA GLN A 98 2.81 4.94 -5.08
C GLN A 98 3.36 3.77 -4.27
N GLY A 99 3.91 4.08 -3.10
CA GLY A 99 4.40 3.09 -2.16
C GLY A 99 3.31 2.47 -1.31
N THR A 100 3.64 1.40 -0.63
CA THR A 100 2.80 0.76 0.39
C THR A 100 3.53 0.68 1.71
N ILE A 101 2.78 0.53 2.80
CA ILE A 101 3.35 0.43 4.15
C ILE A 101 3.36 -1.05 4.55
N SER A 102 4.54 -1.56 4.90
CA SER A 102 4.69 -2.86 5.54
C SER A 102 5.33 -2.71 6.91
N MET A 103 4.98 -3.59 7.85
CA MET A 103 5.51 -3.57 9.21
C MET A 103 6.13 -4.91 9.58
N ARG A 104 7.37 -4.88 10.13
CA ARG A 104 8.08 -6.08 10.57
C ARG A 104 8.13 -7.20 9.52
N GLY A 105 8.24 -6.85 8.24
CA GLY A 105 8.25 -7.79 7.11
C GLY A 105 6.89 -8.33 6.68
N MET A 106 5.79 -7.95 7.34
CA MET A 106 4.43 -8.22 6.89
C MET A 106 4.01 -7.17 5.89
N GLY A 107 3.45 -7.59 4.76
CA GLY A 107 3.01 -6.69 3.68
C GLY A 107 1.90 -5.72 4.09
N SER A 108 1.55 -4.81 3.19
CA SER A 108 0.56 -3.75 3.44
C SER A 108 -0.83 -4.26 3.84
N ASP A 109 -1.20 -5.42 3.35
CA ASP A 109 -2.49 -6.06 3.65
C ASP A 109 -2.65 -6.47 5.13
N TYR A 110 -1.58 -6.40 5.93
CA TYR A 110 -1.56 -6.71 7.36
C TYR A 110 -1.47 -5.46 8.24
N THR A 111 -1.56 -4.27 7.64
CA THR A 111 -1.51 -2.99 8.35
C THR A 111 -2.88 -2.34 8.31
N LEU A 112 -3.47 -2.14 9.49
CA LEU A 112 -4.75 -1.46 9.61
C LEU A 112 -4.56 0.06 9.66
N ILE A 113 -5.26 0.78 8.79
CA ILE A 113 -5.28 2.24 8.77
C ILE A 113 -6.57 2.74 9.43
N LEU A 114 -6.42 3.66 10.37
CA LEU A 114 -7.52 4.32 11.05
C LEU A 114 -7.44 5.84 10.86
N VAL A 115 -8.58 6.50 10.77
CA VAL A 115 -8.72 7.95 10.89
C VAL A 115 -9.65 8.24 12.07
N ASN A 116 -9.15 8.91 13.07
CA ASN A 116 -9.86 9.14 14.34
C ASN A 116 -10.43 7.85 14.96
N GLY A 117 -9.66 6.75 14.92
CA GLY A 117 -10.05 5.45 15.43
C GLY A 117 -10.99 4.64 14.53
N ARG A 118 -11.43 5.18 13.38
CA ARG A 118 -12.32 4.49 12.45
C ARG A 118 -11.53 3.80 11.35
N ARG A 119 -11.84 2.54 11.08
CA ARG A 119 -11.25 1.71 10.04
C ARG A 119 -11.43 2.34 8.66
N GLN A 120 -10.34 2.39 7.88
CA GLN A 120 -10.35 2.85 6.50
C GLN A 120 -10.30 1.68 5.50
N ASN A 121 -9.82 0.54 5.93
CA ASN A 121 -9.78 -0.66 5.10
C ASN A 121 -11.19 -1.18 4.83
N ASN A 122 -11.49 -1.50 3.58
CA ASN A 122 -12.69 -2.18 3.15
C ASN A 122 -12.33 -3.63 2.79
N HIS A 123 -13.16 -4.59 3.18
CA HIS A 123 -12.96 -6.01 2.88
C HIS A 123 -13.25 -6.38 1.42
N GLY A 124 -13.96 -5.51 0.68
CA GLY A 124 -14.13 -5.66 -0.77
C GLY A 124 -12.88 -5.21 -1.52
N ASP A 125 -12.30 -6.08 -2.32
CA ASP A 125 -11.10 -5.78 -3.11
C ASP A 125 -11.47 -5.19 -4.47
N ILE A 126 -11.62 -3.87 -4.52
CA ILE A 126 -11.85 -3.13 -5.76
C ILE A 126 -10.56 -2.69 -6.47
N TYR A 127 -9.39 -2.93 -5.88
CA TYR A 127 -8.08 -2.55 -6.42
C TYR A 127 -7.28 -3.75 -6.93
N PRO A 128 -7.82 -4.58 -7.85
CA PRO A 128 -7.13 -5.77 -8.32
C PRO A 128 -5.91 -5.41 -9.18
N ASN A 129 -4.94 -6.32 -9.25
CA ASN A 129 -3.82 -6.26 -10.17
C ASN A 129 -2.91 -5.03 -10.02
N ASN A 130 -2.37 -4.82 -8.83
CA ASN A 130 -1.36 -3.79 -8.53
C ASN A 130 -1.87 -2.33 -8.57
N PHE A 131 -3.05 -2.08 -8.03
CA PHE A 131 -3.55 -0.74 -7.72
C PHE A 131 -3.68 -0.51 -6.20
N GLY A 132 -2.96 -1.28 -5.40
CA GLY A 132 -3.09 -1.26 -3.93
C GLY A 132 -2.68 0.05 -3.26
N GLY A 133 -1.83 0.87 -3.89
CA GLY A 133 -1.47 2.20 -3.38
C GLY A 133 -2.65 3.17 -3.29
N ASN A 134 -3.71 2.93 -4.07
CA ASN A 134 -4.90 3.77 -4.10
C ASN A 134 -5.68 3.82 -2.79
N GLN A 135 -5.50 2.84 -1.93
CA GLN A 135 -6.14 2.81 -0.61
C GLN A 135 -5.74 3.99 0.31
N PHE A 136 -4.67 4.74 -0.02
CA PHE A 136 -4.20 5.89 0.76
C PHE A 136 -4.65 7.24 0.20
N ASN A 137 -5.28 7.29 -0.95
CA ASN A 137 -5.56 8.55 -1.66
C ASN A 137 -6.65 9.42 -1.01
N HIS A 138 -7.43 8.88 -0.07
CA HIS A 138 -8.46 9.60 0.68
C HIS A 138 -7.98 10.10 2.06
N ILE A 139 -6.74 9.81 2.43
CA ILE A 139 -6.18 10.21 3.72
C ILE A 139 -6.16 11.75 3.81
N PRO A 140 -6.51 12.33 4.99
CA PRO A 140 -6.47 13.77 5.17
C PRO A 140 -5.10 14.37 4.87
N PRO A 141 -5.04 15.61 4.32
CA PRO A 141 -3.79 16.34 4.13
C PRO A 141 -2.99 16.42 5.44
N LEU A 142 -1.66 16.37 5.35
CA LEU A 142 -0.79 16.38 6.54
C LEU A 142 -1.05 17.57 7.48
N ASP A 143 -1.40 18.73 6.92
CA ASP A 143 -1.76 19.91 7.73
C ASP A 143 -3.06 19.74 8.53
N ALA A 144 -3.95 18.85 8.13
CA ALA A 144 -5.17 18.51 8.88
C ALA A 144 -4.88 17.52 10.05
N ILE A 145 -3.68 16.95 10.11
CA ILE A 145 -3.31 15.93 11.09
C ILE A 145 -2.73 16.59 12.35
N GLU A 146 -3.23 16.16 13.50
CA GLU A 146 -2.69 16.52 14.81
C GLU A 146 -1.51 15.62 15.17
N ARG A 147 -1.67 14.30 14.99
CA ARG A 147 -0.62 13.31 15.23
C ARG A 147 -0.94 12.01 14.50
N ILE A 148 0.10 11.20 14.30
CA ILE A 148 -0.01 9.85 13.77
C ILE A 148 0.52 8.89 14.83
N GLU A 149 -0.30 7.93 15.26
CA GLU A 149 0.06 6.89 16.21
C GLU A 149 0.29 5.58 15.45
N VAL A 150 1.45 4.96 15.63
CA VAL A 150 1.84 3.73 14.92
C VAL A 150 2.15 2.63 15.92
N ILE A 151 1.28 1.63 16.00
CA ILE A 151 1.49 0.39 16.76
C ILE A 151 2.15 -0.62 15.84
N ARG A 152 3.21 -1.26 16.31
CA ARG A 152 3.89 -2.36 15.63
C ARG A 152 3.57 -3.68 16.32
N GLY A 153 3.22 -4.68 15.50
CA GLY A 153 2.75 -5.99 15.97
C GLY A 153 1.24 -6.07 16.13
N PRO A 154 0.72 -7.27 16.44
CA PRO A 154 -0.71 -7.54 16.44
C PRO A 154 -1.49 -6.70 17.45
N ALA A 155 -2.62 -6.16 17.00
CA ALA A 155 -3.54 -5.37 17.82
C ALA A 155 -5.01 -5.82 17.63
N SER A 156 -5.23 -7.06 17.20
CA SER A 156 -6.58 -7.54 16.86
C SER A 156 -7.52 -7.65 18.07
N THR A 157 -7.01 -7.73 19.29
CA THR A 157 -7.85 -7.73 20.50
C THR A 157 -8.75 -6.48 20.58
N LEU A 158 -8.25 -5.31 20.22
CA LEU A 158 -9.04 -4.08 20.20
C LEU A 158 -9.64 -3.77 18.82
N TYR A 159 -8.89 -4.02 17.75
CA TYR A 159 -9.22 -3.53 16.40
C TYR A 159 -9.74 -4.61 15.45
N GLY A 160 -9.70 -5.89 15.85
CA GLY A 160 -10.18 -7.00 15.03
C GLY A 160 -9.27 -7.32 13.85
N ALA A 161 -9.87 -7.76 12.78
CA ALA A 161 -9.18 -8.21 11.57
C ALA A 161 -8.22 -7.16 10.97
N ASP A 162 -7.22 -7.62 10.22
CA ASP A 162 -6.23 -6.86 9.45
C ASP A 162 -5.17 -6.12 10.30
N ALA A 163 -5.26 -6.18 11.64
CA ALA A 163 -4.29 -5.60 12.56
C ALA A 163 -3.21 -6.60 12.98
N MET A 164 -2.66 -7.39 12.05
CA MET A 164 -1.63 -8.39 12.32
C MET A 164 -0.20 -7.84 12.34
N GLY A 165 0.13 -6.97 11.39
CA GLY A 165 1.42 -6.31 11.27
C GLY A 165 1.51 -5.08 12.14
N GLY A 166 0.41 -4.36 12.25
CA GLY A 166 0.30 -3.15 13.05
C GLY A 166 -0.91 -2.29 12.73
N VAL A 167 -0.98 -1.14 13.40
CA VAL A 167 -2.06 -0.15 13.23
C VAL A 167 -1.44 1.23 13.06
N ILE A 168 -1.92 1.98 12.08
CA ILE A 168 -1.64 3.40 11.90
C ILE A 168 -2.93 4.16 12.16
N ASN A 169 -2.96 4.97 13.21
CA ASN A 169 -4.11 5.81 13.53
C ASN A 169 -3.77 7.29 13.31
N ILE A 170 -4.48 7.91 12.41
CA ILE A 170 -4.35 9.31 12.03
C ILE A 170 -5.36 10.12 12.83
N ILE A 171 -4.89 10.97 13.73
CA ILE A 171 -5.73 11.85 14.53
C ILE A 171 -5.76 13.22 13.88
N THR A 172 -6.95 13.71 13.54
CA THR A 172 -7.13 15.02 12.90
C THR A 172 -7.28 16.15 13.90
N LYS A 173 -6.83 17.34 13.49
CA LYS A 173 -6.95 18.56 14.27
C LYS A 173 -8.41 18.96 14.48
N ARG A 174 -8.66 19.57 15.64
CA ARG A 174 -9.95 20.20 15.99
C ARG A 174 -9.68 21.57 16.60
N SER A 175 -10.47 22.57 16.26
CA SER A 175 -10.38 23.91 16.84
C SER A 175 -11.77 24.39 17.24
N LEU A 176 -11.96 24.66 18.52
CA LEU A 176 -13.27 25.01 19.09
C LEU A 176 -13.42 26.50 19.37
N ASP A 177 -12.34 27.28 19.35
CA ASP A 177 -12.29 28.65 19.82
C ASP A 177 -12.02 29.66 18.70
N ARG A 178 -11.33 29.27 17.65
CA ARG A 178 -10.95 30.17 16.56
C ARG A 178 -10.90 29.44 15.21
N TRP A 179 -11.05 30.18 14.14
CA TRP A 179 -10.77 29.68 12.79
C TRP A 179 -9.26 29.57 12.59
N SER A 180 -8.85 28.47 11.99
CA SER A 180 -7.49 28.20 11.56
C SER A 180 -7.51 27.37 10.29
N GLY A 181 -6.45 27.44 9.52
CA GLY A 181 -6.39 26.70 8.28
C GLY A 181 -5.02 26.74 7.63
N SER A 182 -4.90 25.97 6.57
CA SER A 182 -3.71 25.94 5.72
C SER A 182 -4.09 25.75 4.25
N ALA A 183 -3.23 26.26 3.40
CA ALA A 183 -3.23 25.97 1.98
C ALA A 183 -1.80 25.63 1.55
N THR A 184 -1.61 24.47 0.95
CA THR A 184 -0.31 23.97 0.51
C THR A 184 -0.33 23.75 -0.99
N LEU A 185 0.65 24.33 -1.69
CA LEU A 185 0.93 24.05 -3.09
C LEU A 185 2.31 23.43 -3.18
N GLY A 186 2.43 22.29 -3.82
CA GLY A 186 3.69 21.58 -3.93
C GLY A 186 3.83 20.82 -5.24
N GLY A 187 5.02 20.26 -5.46
CA GLY A 187 5.27 19.36 -6.57
C GLY A 187 6.67 18.83 -6.55
N THR A 188 6.84 17.67 -7.16
CA THR A 188 8.11 17.01 -7.39
C THR A 188 8.49 17.18 -8.86
N PHE A 189 9.69 17.65 -9.09
CA PHE A 189 10.26 17.88 -10.42
C PHE A 189 11.41 16.91 -10.62
N GLU A 190 11.26 16.00 -11.57
CA GLU A 190 12.27 15.04 -11.89
C GLU A 190 13.43 15.70 -12.67
N THR A 191 14.67 15.28 -12.41
CA THR A 191 15.82 15.80 -13.13
C THR A 191 16.06 15.07 -14.45
N ASP A 192 15.47 13.89 -14.61
CA ASP A 192 15.47 13.09 -15.83
C ASP A 192 14.08 13.16 -16.46
N ASP A 193 13.98 13.55 -17.72
CA ASP A 193 12.72 13.76 -18.43
C ASP A 193 11.98 12.47 -18.82
N GLN A 194 12.57 11.32 -18.58
CA GLN A 194 11.91 10.02 -18.69
C GLN A 194 10.92 9.75 -17.54
N PHE A 195 11.03 10.52 -16.44
CA PHE A 195 10.15 10.39 -15.27
C PHE A 195 9.19 11.56 -15.19
N GLY A 196 7.96 11.25 -14.82
CA GLY A 196 6.88 12.24 -14.73
C GLY A 196 6.96 13.08 -13.46
N ASP A 197 6.79 14.39 -13.62
CA ASP A 197 6.62 15.33 -12.52
C ASP A 197 5.29 15.10 -11.81
N ASP A 198 5.20 15.48 -10.53
CA ASP A 198 3.92 15.55 -9.82
C ASP A 198 3.63 16.96 -9.28
N ARG A 199 2.36 17.20 -8.97
CA ARG A 199 1.85 18.45 -8.41
C ARG A 199 0.79 18.17 -7.37
N THR A 200 0.79 18.94 -6.31
CA THR A 200 -0.18 18.84 -5.22
C THR A 200 -0.77 20.19 -4.87
N ALA A 201 -2.05 20.16 -4.47
CA ALA A 201 -2.69 21.30 -3.86
C ALA A 201 -3.63 20.82 -2.75
N ASP A 202 -3.38 21.26 -1.53
CA ASP A 202 -4.13 20.87 -0.34
C ASP A 202 -4.70 22.09 0.35
N VAL A 203 -5.92 21.98 0.85
CA VAL A 203 -6.57 23.02 1.65
C VAL A 203 -7.21 22.36 2.85
N TYR A 204 -7.01 22.94 4.00
CA TYR A 204 -7.67 22.57 5.24
C TYR A 204 -8.11 23.81 6.00
N VAL A 205 -9.33 23.79 6.52
CA VAL A 205 -9.86 24.83 7.38
C VAL A 205 -10.69 24.22 8.51
N THR A 206 -10.55 24.74 9.71
CA THR A 206 -11.35 24.34 10.87
C THR A 206 -11.65 25.55 11.75
N GLY A 207 -12.81 25.55 12.38
CA GLY A 207 -13.18 26.60 13.30
C GLY A 207 -14.63 26.56 13.75
N PRO A 208 -14.98 27.36 14.77
CA PRO A 208 -16.31 27.36 15.35
C PRO A 208 -17.35 28.02 14.44
N LEU A 209 -18.42 27.30 14.14
CA LEU A 209 -19.68 27.89 13.68
C LEU A 209 -20.42 28.53 14.84
N VAL A 210 -20.38 27.87 16.01
CA VAL A 210 -20.82 28.39 17.31
C VAL A 210 -19.71 28.10 18.31
N PRO A 211 -19.07 29.11 18.92
CA PRO A 211 -17.96 28.91 19.82
C PRO A 211 -18.24 27.87 20.92
N ASN A 212 -17.32 26.93 21.07
CA ASN A 212 -17.36 25.79 22.03
C ASN A 212 -18.54 24.81 21.83
N VAL A 213 -19.47 25.06 20.91
CA VAL A 213 -20.66 24.23 20.70
C VAL A 213 -20.59 23.48 19.37
N LEU A 214 -20.38 24.19 18.28
CA LEU A 214 -20.40 23.59 16.94
C LEU A 214 -19.17 24.00 16.15
N ASN A 215 -18.38 23.02 15.77
CA ASN A 215 -17.18 23.19 14.94
C ASN A 215 -17.41 22.63 13.55
N LEU A 216 -16.84 23.28 12.54
CA LEU A 216 -16.74 22.82 11.16
C LEU A 216 -15.28 22.63 10.80
N SER A 217 -14.97 21.47 10.21
CA SER A 217 -13.71 21.25 9.51
C SER A 217 -14.00 20.88 8.06
N ALA A 218 -13.22 21.42 7.12
CA ALA A 218 -13.31 21.08 5.71
C ALA A 218 -11.91 20.89 5.13
N ARG A 219 -11.77 19.94 4.23
CA ARG A 219 -10.51 19.62 3.56
C ARG A 219 -10.72 19.31 2.10
N ALA A 220 -9.72 19.63 1.28
CA ALA A 220 -9.67 19.24 -0.12
C ALA A 220 -8.22 19.00 -0.52
N SER A 221 -8.00 17.98 -1.34
CA SER A 221 -6.71 17.62 -1.92
C SER A 221 -6.84 17.39 -3.41
N TRP A 222 -5.86 17.85 -4.14
CA TRP A 222 -5.66 17.55 -5.54
C TRP A 222 -4.22 17.11 -5.78
N TYR A 223 -4.05 15.99 -6.46
CA TYR A 223 -2.77 15.45 -6.87
C TYR A 223 -2.83 15.13 -8.36
N ASP A 224 -1.77 15.46 -9.08
CA ASP A 224 -1.63 15.19 -10.50
C ASP A 224 -0.20 14.73 -10.79
N ARG A 225 -0.04 13.67 -11.54
CA ARG A 225 1.25 13.10 -11.90
C ARG A 225 1.30 12.78 -13.37
N ASP A 226 2.35 13.26 -14.04
CA ASP A 226 2.67 12.90 -15.41
C ASP A 226 3.19 11.45 -15.48
N ALA A 227 2.96 10.76 -16.59
CA ALA A 227 3.49 9.41 -16.84
C ALA A 227 5.01 9.37 -16.82
N SER A 228 5.56 8.23 -16.38
CA SER A 228 7.00 7.92 -16.52
C SER A 228 7.19 6.83 -17.55
N ASN A 229 8.15 7.00 -18.45
CA ASN A 229 8.47 6.02 -19.48
C ASN A 229 9.99 5.90 -19.66
N PRO A 230 10.71 5.27 -18.69
CA PRO A 230 12.15 5.13 -18.74
C PRO A 230 12.57 4.26 -19.92
N VAL A 231 13.62 4.67 -20.60
CA VAL A 231 14.24 3.97 -21.71
C VAL A 231 15.53 3.30 -21.25
N TYR A 232 15.71 2.05 -21.61
CA TYR A 232 16.89 1.26 -21.27
C TYR A 232 17.79 1.09 -22.48
N SER A 233 19.09 1.05 -22.26
CA SER A 233 20.03 0.75 -23.32
C SER A 233 19.83 -0.68 -23.84
N PRO A 234 19.88 -0.90 -25.17
CA PRO A 234 19.80 -2.23 -25.73
C PRO A 234 20.94 -3.12 -25.22
N VAL A 235 20.67 -4.40 -25.08
CA VAL A 235 21.66 -5.43 -24.74
C VAL A 235 21.94 -6.29 -25.97
N LEU A 236 23.17 -6.68 -26.14
CA LEU A 236 23.55 -7.58 -27.23
C LEU A 236 23.47 -9.03 -26.73
N ASP A 237 22.83 -9.87 -27.52
CA ASP A 237 22.85 -11.31 -27.32
C ASP A 237 24.20 -11.93 -27.70
N PRO A 238 24.41 -13.23 -27.40
CA PRO A 238 25.66 -13.92 -27.80
C PRO A 238 25.94 -13.95 -29.29
N SER A 239 24.91 -13.75 -30.13
CA SER A 239 25.07 -13.66 -31.60
C SER A 239 25.37 -12.24 -32.08
N GLY A 240 25.32 -11.23 -31.22
CA GLY A 240 25.57 -9.82 -31.50
C GLY A 240 24.37 -9.03 -31.97
N VAL A 241 23.17 -9.56 -31.83
CA VAL A 241 21.91 -8.85 -32.13
C VAL A 241 21.48 -8.05 -30.91
N ALA A 242 20.98 -6.84 -31.11
CA ALA A 242 20.52 -5.95 -30.07
C ALA A 242 19.05 -6.28 -29.69
N HIS A 243 18.80 -6.34 -28.40
CA HIS A 243 17.47 -6.52 -27.82
C HIS A 243 17.13 -5.35 -26.91
N ASP A 244 15.99 -4.73 -27.15
CA ASP A 244 15.44 -3.69 -26.30
C ASP A 244 14.64 -4.33 -25.18
N ARG A 245 14.76 -3.79 -23.96
CA ARG A 245 13.92 -4.20 -22.88
C ARG A 245 12.50 -3.70 -23.09
N SER A 246 11.59 -4.63 -23.27
CA SER A 246 10.16 -4.33 -23.20
C SER A 246 9.74 -4.10 -21.76
N LEU A 247 9.39 -2.87 -21.42
CA LEU A 247 8.86 -2.51 -20.11
C LEU A 247 7.45 -3.07 -19.99
N GLY A 248 7.35 -4.13 -19.20
CA GLY A 248 6.06 -4.61 -18.75
C GLY A 248 5.37 -3.56 -17.89
N PHE A 249 4.09 -3.72 -17.75
CA PHE A 249 3.21 -2.89 -16.96
C PHE A 249 3.63 -2.87 -15.48
N GLY A 250 3.83 -1.68 -14.90
CA GLY A 250 4.34 -1.51 -13.53
C GLY A 250 5.78 -2.00 -13.33
N GLY A 251 6.50 -2.33 -14.41
CA GLY A 251 7.90 -2.73 -14.36
C GLY A 251 8.84 -1.56 -14.65
N GLY A 252 10.05 -1.61 -14.08
CA GLY A 252 11.14 -0.69 -14.43
C GLY A 252 10.87 0.79 -14.19
N GLY A 253 9.89 1.16 -13.39
CA GLY A 253 9.54 2.55 -13.13
C GLY A 253 8.55 3.17 -14.11
N LYS A 254 7.99 2.40 -15.05
CA LYS A 254 6.90 2.87 -15.91
C LYS A 254 5.63 3.07 -15.08
N THR A 255 5.15 4.30 -15.06
CA THR A 255 3.88 4.69 -14.42
C THR A 255 3.00 5.46 -15.39
N VAL A 256 1.75 5.64 -15.05
CA VAL A 256 0.75 6.32 -15.90
C VAL A 256 0.42 7.70 -15.40
N ASP A 257 -0.10 8.54 -16.31
CA ASP A 257 -0.74 9.79 -15.90
C ASP A 257 -1.88 9.47 -14.96
N ASN A 258 -1.90 10.13 -13.81
CA ASN A 258 -3.00 9.98 -12.87
C ASN A 258 -3.34 11.28 -12.17
N THR A 259 -4.63 11.45 -11.90
CA THR A 259 -5.15 12.56 -11.12
C THR A 259 -5.96 12.02 -9.96
N ASN A 260 -5.69 12.50 -8.76
CA ASN A 260 -6.47 12.18 -7.57
C ASN A 260 -7.08 13.45 -6.97
N LYS A 261 -8.37 13.40 -6.64
CA LYS A 261 -9.12 14.45 -5.96
C LYS A 261 -9.76 13.85 -4.74
N ALA A 262 -9.55 14.44 -3.58
CA ALA A 262 -10.19 14.03 -2.35
C ALA A 262 -10.75 15.25 -1.62
N GLY A 263 -11.82 15.04 -0.86
CA GLY A 263 -12.42 16.08 -0.06
C GLY A 263 -13.17 15.51 1.13
N GLY A 264 -13.38 16.31 2.15
CA GLY A 264 -14.16 15.91 3.30
C GLY A 264 -14.61 17.07 4.15
N ILE A 265 -15.68 16.82 4.89
CA ILE A 265 -16.28 17.74 5.83
C ILE A 265 -16.54 17.01 7.13
N SER A 266 -16.24 17.65 8.25
CA SER A 266 -16.57 17.20 9.61
C SER A 266 -17.34 18.27 10.35
N LEU A 267 -18.42 17.86 11.03
CA LEU A 267 -19.16 18.68 11.97
C LEU A 267 -19.03 18.06 13.36
N ASP A 268 -18.42 18.78 14.29
CA ASP A 268 -18.30 18.40 15.69
C ASP A 268 -19.28 19.22 16.52
N TRP A 269 -20.26 18.57 17.10
CA TRP A 269 -21.26 19.19 17.95
C TRP A 269 -21.07 18.76 19.42
N ASN A 270 -20.63 19.68 20.25
CA ASN A 270 -20.63 19.53 21.71
C ASN A 270 -22.06 19.77 22.22
N ILE A 271 -22.83 18.69 22.37
CA ILE A 271 -24.19 18.73 22.92
C ILE A 271 -24.16 19.25 24.36
N SER A 272 -23.11 18.87 25.08
CA SER A 272 -22.77 19.33 26.43
C SER A 272 -21.27 19.17 26.66
N ASP A 273 -20.76 19.60 27.81
CA ASP A 273 -19.36 19.37 28.20
C ASP A 273 -18.97 17.88 28.26
N ALA A 274 -19.95 17.00 28.38
CA ALA A 274 -19.77 15.56 28.50
C ALA A 274 -20.19 14.75 27.27
N GLN A 275 -20.84 15.38 26.28
CA GLN A 275 -21.43 14.68 25.14
C GLN A 275 -21.05 15.37 23.84
N ARG A 276 -20.48 14.61 22.90
CA ARG A 276 -20.13 15.09 21.56
C ARG A 276 -20.72 14.18 20.49
N LEU A 277 -21.18 14.79 19.41
CA LEU A 277 -21.58 14.12 18.19
C LEU A 277 -20.73 14.63 17.04
N THR A 278 -20.07 13.75 16.32
CA THR A 278 -19.29 14.06 15.12
C THR A 278 -19.99 13.46 13.89
N LEU A 279 -20.17 14.27 12.86
CA LEU A 279 -20.66 13.85 11.54
C LEU A 279 -19.51 14.06 10.55
N ASP A 280 -19.09 13.00 9.88
CA ASP A 280 -18.04 13.05 8.87
C ASP A 280 -18.58 12.61 7.52
N TYR A 281 -18.10 13.25 6.46
CA TYR A 281 -18.26 12.81 5.08
C TYR A 281 -16.95 13.00 4.32
N ASP A 282 -16.53 11.97 3.58
CA ASP A 282 -15.34 11.95 2.76
C ASP A 282 -15.66 11.41 1.37
N THR A 283 -15.05 12.01 0.36
CA THR A 283 -15.12 11.51 -1.02
C THR A 283 -13.74 11.55 -1.66
N SER A 284 -13.45 10.58 -2.50
CA SER A 284 -12.25 10.62 -3.35
C SER A 284 -12.54 10.04 -4.73
N ARG A 285 -11.87 10.61 -5.72
CA ARG A 285 -11.91 10.17 -7.11
C ARG A 285 -10.51 10.16 -7.70
N GLN A 286 -10.15 9.06 -8.30
CA GLN A 286 -8.85 8.84 -8.88
C GLN A 286 -9.01 8.37 -10.32
N GLU A 287 -8.37 9.06 -11.23
CA GLU A 287 -8.44 8.83 -12.67
C GLU A 287 -7.06 8.45 -13.21
N TYR A 288 -7.02 7.43 -14.07
CA TYR A 288 -5.83 6.97 -14.78
C TYR A 288 -6.07 7.04 -16.27
N ASP A 289 -5.17 7.68 -17.00
CA ASP A 289 -5.20 7.71 -18.46
C ASP A 289 -4.56 6.42 -19.03
N ASN A 290 -5.37 5.57 -19.59
CA ASN A 290 -4.97 4.36 -20.30
C ASN A 290 -5.20 4.47 -21.82
N ALA A 291 -5.46 5.66 -22.33
CA ALA A 291 -5.67 5.86 -23.77
C ALA A 291 -4.39 5.48 -24.55
N ILE A 292 -4.60 4.89 -25.70
CA ILE A 292 -3.52 4.57 -26.64
C ILE A 292 -2.84 5.87 -27.04
N LYS A 293 -1.51 5.90 -26.90
CA LYS A 293 -0.65 6.98 -27.38
C LYS A 293 0.13 6.48 -28.59
N ILE A 294 0.44 7.35 -29.53
CA ILE A 294 1.32 7.05 -30.64
C ILE A 294 2.68 7.64 -30.29
N ASN A 295 3.71 6.79 -30.24
CA ASN A 295 5.08 7.22 -30.01
C ASN A 295 5.69 7.90 -31.25
N ASP A 296 6.89 8.44 -31.12
CA ASP A 296 7.60 9.13 -32.20
C ASP A 296 7.95 8.20 -33.39
N ALA A 297 7.98 6.90 -33.18
CA ALA A 297 8.17 5.89 -34.21
C ALA A 297 6.86 5.55 -34.95
N GLY A 298 5.72 6.09 -34.53
CA GLY A 298 4.41 5.82 -35.08
C GLY A 298 3.77 4.53 -34.58
N GLU A 299 4.27 3.97 -33.47
CA GLU A 299 3.76 2.75 -32.85
C GLU A 299 2.77 3.08 -31.74
N GLU A 300 1.79 2.18 -31.51
CA GLU A 300 0.82 2.31 -30.43
C GLU A 300 1.45 1.96 -29.09
N GLU A 301 1.37 2.88 -28.15
CA GLU A 301 1.73 2.66 -26.74
C GLU A 301 0.49 2.63 -25.86
N TYR A 302 0.48 1.67 -24.94
CA TYR A 302 -0.58 1.46 -23.97
C TYR A 302 -0.06 1.80 -22.57
N PRO A 303 -0.46 2.95 -21.98
CA PRO A 303 0.15 3.42 -20.74
C PRO A 303 -0.06 2.47 -19.55
N VAL A 304 -1.29 1.98 -19.34
CA VAL A 304 -1.64 1.13 -18.19
C VAL A 304 -1.65 -0.35 -18.55
N GLY A 305 -1.62 -0.70 -19.76
CA GLY A 305 -1.73 -2.05 -20.26
C GLY A 305 -2.48 -2.07 -21.56
N THR A 306 -2.70 -3.24 -22.09
CA THR A 306 -3.39 -3.38 -23.34
C THR A 306 -4.85 -2.98 -23.19
N VAL A 307 -5.31 -2.00 -23.92
CA VAL A 307 -6.74 -1.80 -24.19
C VAL A 307 -7.27 -3.08 -24.82
N ASP A 308 -8.56 -3.38 -24.64
CA ASP A 308 -9.18 -4.59 -25.16
C ASP A 308 -8.82 -4.81 -26.63
N SER A 309 -8.18 -5.92 -26.92
CA SER A 309 -7.63 -6.25 -28.23
C SER A 309 -7.67 -7.76 -28.47
N ILE A 310 -7.67 -8.11 -29.74
CA ILE A 310 -7.54 -9.51 -30.18
C ILE A 310 -6.35 -9.60 -31.14
N SER A 311 -5.34 -10.33 -30.71
CA SER A 311 -4.19 -10.66 -31.54
C SER A 311 -4.13 -12.16 -31.78
N SER A 312 -3.31 -12.58 -32.73
CA SER A 312 -3.00 -14.00 -32.92
C SER A 312 -1.49 -14.18 -32.73
N ILE A 313 -1.13 -15.13 -31.93
CA ILE A 313 0.24 -15.48 -31.65
C ILE A 313 0.51 -16.93 -32.06
N TRP A 314 1.78 -17.24 -32.29
CA TRP A 314 2.21 -18.62 -32.44
C TRP A 314 2.37 -19.23 -31.07
N ARG A 315 1.71 -20.38 -30.85
CA ARG A 315 1.87 -21.16 -29.61
C ARG A 315 2.20 -22.60 -29.97
N SER A 316 2.97 -23.26 -29.11
CA SER A 316 3.24 -24.67 -29.24
C SER A 316 1.96 -25.51 -29.26
N SER A 317 1.96 -26.58 -30.00
CA SER A 317 0.86 -27.56 -29.99
C SER A 317 0.63 -28.09 -28.54
N ASN A 318 -0.48 -28.80 -28.36
CA ASN A 318 -0.85 -29.32 -27.03
C ASN A 318 0.28 -30.10 -26.33
N PHE A 319 1.18 -30.74 -27.09
CA PHE A 319 2.33 -31.47 -26.56
C PHE A 319 3.39 -30.56 -25.91
N CYS A 320 3.58 -29.34 -26.40
CA CYS A 320 4.62 -28.43 -25.93
C CYS A 320 4.07 -27.39 -24.97
N ARG A 321 2.78 -27.45 -24.66
CA ARG A 321 2.16 -26.49 -23.75
C ARG A 321 2.76 -26.58 -22.34
N GLY A 322 3.13 -25.42 -21.77
CA GLY A 322 3.73 -25.34 -20.46
C GLY A 322 5.16 -25.87 -20.37
N ALA A 323 5.73 -26.32 -21.49
CA ALA A 323 7.14 -26.66 -21.55
C ALA A 323 7.97 -25.36 -21.65
N SER A 324 8.97 -25.21 -20.79
CA SER A 324 9.94 -24.13 -20.81
C SER A 324 11.36 -24.68 -20.76
N GLY A 325 12.33 -23.95 -21.32
CA GLY A 325 13.73 -24.34 -21.32
C GLY A 325 13.97 -25.70 -22.03
N ALA A 326 14.77 -26.55 -21.41
CA ALA A 326 15.13 -27.87 -21.96
C ALA A 326 13.92 -28.75 -22.32
N ASN A 327 12.77 -28.56 -21.64
CA ASN A 327 11.55 -29.31 -21.94
C ASN A 327 10.87 -28.84 -23.24
N ALA A 328 10.99 -27.55 -23.59
CA ALA A 328 10.50 -27.03 -24.87
C ALA A 328 11.29 -27.62 -26.04
N ASN A 329 12.61 -27.71 -25.94
CA ASN A 329 13.47 -28.34 -26.93
C ASN A 329 13.20 -29.84 -27.08
N ALA A 330 13.01 -30.54 -25.94
CA ALA A 330 12.64 -31.94 -25.97
C ALA A 330 11.27 -32.13 -26.62
N CYS A 331 10.35 -31.23 -26.47
CA CYS A 331 9.03 -31.29 -27.11
C CYS A 331 9.13 -31.09 -28.62
N ARG A 332 9.90 -30.10 -29.09
CA ARG A 332 10.15 -29.87 -30.54
C ARG A 332 10.87 -31.05 -31.20
N SER A 333 11.92 -31.59 -30.53
CA SER A 333 12.66 -32.76 -31.04
C SER A 333 11.80 -34.02 -31.13
N ASN A 334 10.70 -34.07 -30.33
CA ASN A 334 9.72 -35.18 -30.38
C ASN A 334 8.52 -34.91 -31.31
N GLY A 335 8.64 -33.98 -32.27
CA GLY A 335 7.64 -33.69 -33.27
C GLY A 335 6.52 -32.75 -32.80
N GLY A 336 6.73 -31.99 -31.71
CA GLY A 336 5.81 -30.91 -31.29
C GLY A 336 5.79 -29.80 -32.34
N THR A 337 4.59 -29.29 -32.62
CA THR A 337 4.39 -28.24 -33.64
C THR A 337 3.85 -26.96 -33.00
N TRP A 338 4.22 -25.82 -33.57
CA TRP A 338 3.66 -24.55 -33.26
C TRP A 338 2.41 -24.29 -34.10
N SER A 339 1.33 -23.90 -33.46
CA SER A 339 0.11 -23.49 -34.15
C SER A 339 -0.25 -22.04 -33.73
N ARG A 340 -0.79 -21.30 -34.70
CA ARG A 340 -1.31 -19.98 -34.43
C ARG A 340 -2.61 -20.05 -33.64
N ARG A 341 -2.73 -19.27 -32.59
CA ARG A 341 -3.92 -19.18 -31.75
C ARG A 341 -4.32 -17.72 -31.51
N ALA A 342 -5.60 -17.52 -31.20
CA ALA A 342 -6.06 -16.23 -30.71
C ALA A 342 -5.45 -15.91 -29.37
N ASP A 343 -5.07 -14.66 -29.20
CA ASP A 343 -4.57 -14.11 -27.94
C ASP A 343 -5.38 -12.85 -27.58
N PRO A 344 -6.61 -13.01 -27.07
CA PRO A 344 -7.40 -11.88 -26.65
C PRO A 344 -6.83 -11.33 -25.36
N ARG A 345 -6.64 -10.01 -25.32
CA ARG A 345 -6.21 -9.26 -24.15
C ARG A 345 -7.32 -8.30 -23.77
N VAL A 346 -7.94 -8.54 -22.63
CA VAL A 346 -9.11 -7.81 -22.16
C VAL A 346 -9.01 -7.53 -20.68
N GLY A 347 -9.76 -6.57 -20.20
CA GLY A 347 -9.86 -6.21 -18.80
C GLY A 347 -9.59 -4.75 -18.49
N TYR A 348 -9.25 -3.91 -19.50
CA TYR A 348 -8.97 -2.49 -19.31
C TYR A 348 -9.62 -1.63 -20.41
N SER A 349 -10.30 -0.57 -20.00
CA SER A 349 -10.77 0.48 -20.90
C SER A 349 -9.71 1.58 -21.06
N PRO A 350 -9.90 2.54 -21.99
CA PRO A 350 -8.99 3.66 -22.17
C PRO A 350 -8.87 4.60 -20.96
N SER A 351 -9.84 4.60 -20.06
CA SER A 351 -9.82 5.37 -18.82
C SER A 351 -10.17 4.46 -17.65
N GLN A 352 -9.50 4.64 -16.53
CA GLN A 352 -9.82 3.94 -15.29
C GLN A 352 -10.10 4.94 -14.19
N GLU A 353 -11.15 4.68 -13.44
CA GLU A 353 -11.59 5.53 -12.35
C GLU A 353 -11.88 4.70 -11.10
N PHE A 354 -11.36 5.16 -9.97
CA PHE A 354 -11.69 4.63 -8.66
C PHE A 354 -12.39 5.72 -7.86
N THR A 355 -13.56 5.42 -7.35
CA THR A 355 -14.30 6.32 -6.46
C THR A 355 -14.46 5.72 -5.08
N ARG A 356 -14.49 6.58 -4.08
CA ARG A 356 -14.80 6.22 -2.70
C ARG A 356 -15.63 7.33 -2.08
N ASP A 357 -16.77 6.95 -1.51
CA ASP A 357 -17.62 7.79 -0.69
C ASP A 357 -17.77 7.17 0.69
N ALA A 358 -17.57 7.95 1.72
CA ALA A 358 -17.67 7.48 3.10
C ALA A 358 -18.36 8.51 3.98
N TRP A 359 -19.17 8.04 4.90
CA TRP A 359 -19.71 8.86 5.98
C TRP A 359 -19.64 8.15 7.31
N ALA A 360 -19.61 8.91 8.39
CA ALA A 360 -19.68 8.39 9.74
C ALA A 360 -20.44 9.32 10.67
N VAL A 361 -21.10 8.71 11.64
CA VAL A 361 -21.73 9.37 12.79
C VAL A 361 -21.12 8.78 14.04
N THR A 362 -20.43 9.60 14.83
CA THR A 362 -19.72 9.16 16.04
C THR A 362 -20.23 9.95 17.25
N HIS A 363 -20.67 9.24 18.28
CA HIS A 363 -21.01 9.80 19.57
C HIS A 363 -19.93 9.45 20.59
N GLU A 364 -19.40 10.45 21.26
CA GLU A 364 -18.49 10.32 22.39
C GLU A 364 -19.19 10.84 23.66
N GLY A 365 -19.18 10.04 24.73
CA GLY A 365 -19.84 10.38 26.00
C GLY A 365 -18.92 10.19 27.18
N ARG A 366 -18.87 11.18 28.08
CA ARG A 366 -18.24 11.09 29.41
C ARG A 366 -19.33 10.92 30.45
N TRP A 367 -19.27 9.82 31.19
CA TRP A 367 -20.24 9.43 32.19
C TRP A 367 -19.57 9.37 33.57
N GLY A 368 -20.30 9.40 34.64
CA GLY A 368 -19.74 9.26 35.98
C GLY A 368 -19.03 7.92 36.26
N PHE A 369 -19.21 6.93 35.39
CA PHE A 369 -18.62 5.59 35.50
C PHE A 369 -17.59 5.29 34.41
N GLY A 370 -17.39 6.15 33.42
CA GLY A 370 -16.44 5.91 32.33
C GLY A 370 -16.76 6.70 31.08
N ASN A 371 -16.08 6.39 29.96
CA ASN A 371 -16.31 7.05 28.69
C ASN A 371 -16.82 6.05 27.65
N SER A 372 -17.69 6.52 26.76
CA SER A 372 -18.22 5.71 25.66
C SER A 372 -17.89 6.32 24.30
N LEU A 373 -17.71 5.45 23.32
CA LEU A 373 -17.65 5.80 21.91
C LEU A 373 -18.58 4.85 21.15
N VAL A 374 -19.49 5.41 20.36
CA VAL A 374 -20.33 4.65 19.42
C VAL A 374 -20.22 5.30 18.07
N SER A 375 -19.80 4.53 17.06
CA SER A 375 -19.62 5.03 15.70
C SER A 375 -20.32 4.11 14.71
N LEU A 376 -21.15 4.69 13.86
CA LEU A 376 -21.71 4.04 12.68
C LEU A 376 -21.05 4.68 11.45
N SER A 377 -20.42 3.87 10.62
CA SER A 377 -19.78 4.32 9.39
C SER A 377 -20.21 3.49 8.18
N HIS A 378 -20.14 4.10 7.02
CA HIS A 378 -20.38 3.49 5.73
C HIS A 378 -19.30 3.90 4.74
N VAL A 379 -18.86 2.95 3.94
CA VAL A 379 -17.90 3.17 2.85
C VAL A 379 -18.44 2.48 1.61
N ALA A 380 -18.60 3.23 0.54
CA ALA A 380 -18.87 2.71 -0.81
C ALA A 380 -17.67 2.98 -1.70
N THR A 381 -17.27 1.99 -2.47
CA THR A 381 -16.15 2.07 -3.41
C THR A 381 -16.52 1.45 -4.74
N ASN A 382 -16.03 2.06 -5.83
CA ASN A 382 -16.28 1.58 -7.17
C ASN A 382 -15.00 1.67 -8.02
N ASN A 383 -14.84 0.75 -8.95
CA ASN A 383 -13.76 0.70 -9.94
C ASN A 383 -14.36 0.64 -11.34
N ASP A 384 -14.44 1.78 -11.99
CA ASP A 384 -14.81 1.94 -13.37
C ASP A 384 -13.58 1.85 -14.29
N GLY A 385 -13.78 1.32 -15.52
CA GLY A 385 -12.70 1.19 -16.49
C GLY A 385 -12.12 -0.23 -16.56
N ARG A 386 -12.78 -1.18 -15.91
CA ARG A 386 -12.54 -2.60 -16.17
C ARG A 386 -13.53 -3.11 -17.18
N THR A 387 -13.10 -4.09 -17.96
CA THR A 387 -13.93 -4.77 -18.96
C THR A 387 -14.07 -6.25 -18.65
N MET A 388 -15.13 -6.85 -19.16
CA MET A 388 -15.43 -8.26 -18.94
C MET A 388 -14.45 -9.14 -19.71
N PRO A 389 -13.89 -10.19 -19.06
CA PRO A 389 -13.14 -11.21 -19.76
C PRO A 389 -14.03 -11.99 -20.73
N PHE A 390 -13.42 -12.72 -21.65
CA PHE A 390 -14.13 -13.64 -22.51
C PHE A 390 -14.73 -14.80 -21.71
N THR A 391 -15.98 -15.08 -21.94
CA THR A 391 -16.61 -16.32 -21.46
C THR A 391 -16.07 -17.53 -22.22
N VAL A 392 -16.28 -18.74 -21.70
CA VAL A 392 -15.89 -19.99 -22.36
C VAL A 392 -16.52 -20.08 -23.78
N ALA A 393 -17.79 -19.75 -23.88
CA ALA A 393 -18.52 -19.81 -25.17
C ALA A 393 -17.91 -18.82 -26.17
N GLU A 394 -17.62 -17.61 -25.77
CA GLU A 394 -16.96 -16.60 -26.62
C GLU A 394 -15.57 -17.06 -27.05
N ARG A 395 -14.81 -17.70 -26.16
CA ARG A 395 -13.48 -18.24 -26.52
C ARG A 395 -13.55 -19.38 -27.49
N VAL A 396 -14.52 -20.28 -27.35
CA VAL A 396 -14.77 -21.33 -28.36
C VAL A 396 -15.07 -20.71 -29.73
N GLN A 397 -15.93 -19.70 -29.77
CA GLN A 397 -16.26 -18.99 -31.00
C GLN A 397 -15.04 -18.26 -31.59
N LEU A 398 -14.24 -17.58 -30.73
CA LEU A 398 -13.03 -16.88 -31.15
C LEU A 398 -12.00 -17.84 -31.75
N LEU A 399 -11.82 -19.02 -31.17
CA LEU A 399 -10.96 -20.05 -31.72
C LEU A 399 -11.44 -20.49 -33.12
N GLN A 400 -12.73 -20.68 -33.32
CA GLN A 400 -13.29 -21.04 -34.62
C GLN A 400 -13.03 -19.95 -35.69
N MET A 401 -12.99 -18.67 -35.26
CA MET A 401 -12.75 -17.54 -36.18
C MET A 401 -11.26 -17.42 -36.56
N ILE A 402 -10.34 -17.65 -35.63
CA ILE A 402 -8.89 -17.37 -35.81
C ILE A 402 -8.10 -18.62 -36.16
N ASP A 403 -8.51 -19.81 -35.74
CA ASP A 403 -7.78 -21.04 -36.01
C ASP A 403 -7.61 -21.28 -37.52
N ALA A 404 -6.40 -21.67 -37.94
CA ALA A 404 -6.06 -21.96 -39.30
C ALA A 404 -6.81 -23.16 -39.89
N THR A 405 -7.38 -24.01 -39.03
CA THR A 405 -8.16 -25.21 -39.41
C THR A 405 -9.66 -25.06 -39.13
N GLY A 406 -10.09 -23.90 -38.64
CA GLY A 406 -11.49 -23.63 -38.28
C GLY A 406 -12.38 -23.35 -39.48
N PRO A 407 -13.68 -23.10 -39.26
CA PRO A 407 -14.67 -22.84 -40.32
C PRO A 407 -14.31 -21.62 -41.22
N TYR A 408 -13.50 -20.71 -40.70
CA TYR A 408 -13.08 -19.49 -41.42
C TYR A 408 -11.70 -19.60 -42.06
N ALA A 409 -11.11 -20.80 -42.10
CA ALA A 409 -9.74 -21.03 -42.61
C ALA A 409 -9.51 -20.53 -44.03
N GLY A 410 -10.58 -20.43 -44.85
CA GLY A 410 -10.51 -19.89 -46.22
C GLY A 410 -10.32 -18.37 -46.32
N LEU A 411 -10.49 -17.63 -45.22
CA LEU A 411 -10.26 -16.19 -45.18
C LEU A 411 -8.82 -15.86 -44.80
N PRO A 412 -8.27 -14.77 -45.34
CA PRO A 412 -6.99 -14.22 -44.86
C PRO A 412 -7.01 -13.95 -43.34
N LEU A 413 -5.88 -14.10 -42.67
CA LEU A 413 -5.80 -13.92 -41.22
C LEU A 413 -6.26 -12.52 -40.75
N ALA A 414 -5.93 -11.48 -41.54
CA ALA A 414 -6.36 -10.11 -41.24
C ALA A 414 -7.89 -9.96 -41.26
N GLU A 415 -8.57 -10.60 -42.21
CA GLU A 415 -10.02 -10.58 -42.27
C GLU A 415 -10.66 -11.36 -41.10
N ARG A 416 -10.07 -12.52 -40.74
CA ARG A 416 -10.52 -13.32 -39.59
C ARG A 416 -10.37 -12.54 -38.29
N ARG A 417 -9.26 -11.81 -38.13
CA ARG A 417 -9.02 -10.94 -37.00
C ARG A 417 -10.03 -9.79 -36.95
N ALA A 418 -10.23 -9.08 -38.06
CA ALA A 418 -11.20 -8.00 -38.13
C ALA A 418 -12.64 -8.48 -37.83
N LEU A 419 -12.99 -9.68 -38.27
CA LEU A 419 -14.26 -10.30 -37.91
C LEU A 419 -14.38 -10.56 -36.41
N ALA A 420 -13.34 -11.10 -35.79
CA ALA A 420 -13.33 -11.34 -34.36
C ALA A 420 -13.40 -10.03 -33.57
N GLU A 421 -12.62 -9.00 -33.95
CA GLU A 421 -12.65 -7.68 -33.34
C GLU A 421 -14.05 -7.06 -33.46
N SER A 422 -14.67 -7.08 -34.62
CA SER A 422 -16.02 -6.54 -34.80
C SER A 422 -17.12 -7.32 -34.08
N THR A 423 -16.85 -8.58 -33.72
CA THR A 423 -17.82 -9.43 -33.01
C THR A 423 -17.73 -9.23 -31.50
N PHE A 424 -16.53 -9.06 -30.97
CA PHE A 424 -16.27 -9.13 -29.52
C PHE A 424 -15.87 -7.79 -28.89
N LEU A 425 -15.48 -6.79 -29.68
CA LEU A 425 -15.04 -5.49 -29.17
C LEU A 425 -16.02 -4.38 -29.56
N PRO A 426 -16.19 -3.35 -28.70
CA PRO A 426 -15.61 -3.22 -27.35
C PRO A 426 -16.21 -4.24 -26.38
N ARG A 427 -15.42 -4.68 -25.40
CA ARG A 427 -15.92 -5.53 -24.33
C ARG A 427 -16.93 -4.79 -23.44
N PRO A 428 -17.95 -5.47 -22.90
CA PRO A 428 -18.81 -4.87 -21.87
C PRO A 428 -18.03 -4.39 -20.65
N ALA A 429 -18.50 -3.32 -20.01
CA ALA A 429 -17.95 -2.87 -18.74
C ALA A 429 -18.13 -3.96 -17.67
N ARG A 430 -17.12 -4.09 -16.79
CA ARG A 430 -17.18 -4.96 -15.61
C ARG A 430 -17.61 -4.14 -14.42
N THR A 431 -18.70 -4.52 -13.79
CA THR A 431 -19.08 -3.99 -12.48
C THR A 431 -18.07 -4.45 -11.43
N LEU A 432 -17.59 -3.53 -10.60
CA LEU A 432 -16.74 -3.85 -9.45
C LEU A 432 -16.99 -2.82 -8.36
N GLU A 433 -17.95 -3.13 -7.50
CA GLU A 433 -18.48 -2.24 -6.47
C GLU A 433 -18.47 -2.93 -5.12
N SER A 434 -18.12 -2.20 -4.07
CA SER A 434 -18.17 -2.70 -2.71
C SER A 434 -18.78 -1.67 -1.76
N GLU A 435 -19.68 -2.13 -0.91
CA GLU A 435 -20.25 -1.36 0.18
C GLU A 435 -19.97 -2.04 1.52
N GLN A 436 -19.70 -1.24 2.54
CA GLN A 436 -19.48 -1.74 3.90
C GLN A 436 -20.06 -0.79 4.93
N TYR A 437 -20.86 -1.34 5.83
CA TYR A 437 -21.30 -0.69 7.07
C TYR A 437 -20.52 -1.24 8.25
N THR A 438 -20.07 -0.36 9.14
CA THR A 438 -19.39 -0.74 10.37
C THR A 438 -20.01 -0.01 11.55
N LEU A 439 -20.47 -0.76 12.53
CA LEU A 439 -20.90 -0.26 13.83
C LEU A 439 -19.86 -0.64 14.88
N ASP A 440 -19.24 0.35 15.49
CA ASP A 440 -18.31 0.21 16.60
C ASP A 440 -18.95 0.77 17.88
N ALA A 441 -18.90 0.03 18.97
CA ALA A 441 -19.31 0.49 20.27
C ALA A 441 -18.26 0.10 21.31
N LYS A 442 -17.80 1.08 22.07
CA LYS A 442 -16.75 0.90 23.08
C LYS A 442 -17.08 1.70 24.35
N LEU A 443 -16.73 1.12 25.48
CA LEU A 443 -16.87 1.73 26.79
C LEU A 443 -15.57 1.48 27.58
N ASP A 444 -14.95 2.52 28.10
CA ASP A 444 -13.84 2.42 29.05
C ASP A 444 -14.31 2.80 30.46
N ILE A 445 -14.03 1.94 31.41
CA ILE A 445 -14.55 1.99 32.76
C ILE A 445 -13.39 1.96 33.74
N PRO A 446 -13.00 3.10 34.36
CA PRO A 446 -12.04 3.10 35.46
C PRO A 446 -12.71 2.62 36.74
N PHE A 447 -12.07 1.72 37.48
CA PHE A 447 -12.52 1.25 38.77
C PHE A 447 -11.38 0.83 39.70
N GLN A 448 -11.70 0.60 40.99
CA GLN A 448 -10.72 0.20 42.02
C GLN A 448 -11.06 -1.19 42.53
N ALA A 449 -10.13 -2.14 42.40
CA ALA A 449 -10.24 -3.49 42.95
C ALA A 449 -8.85 -4.11 43.09
N ALA A 450 -8.26 -4.13 44.30
CA ALA A 450 -6.89 -4.59 44.52
C ALA A 450 -5.83 -3.90 43.61
N GLY A 451 -6.05 -2.63 43.32
CA GLY A 451 -5.29 -1.79 42.42
C GLY A 451 -6.21 -0.92 41.59
N GLN A 452 -5.65 -0.16 40.66
CA GLN A 452 -6.42 0.64 39.72
C GLN A 452 -6.64 -0.17 38.45
N HIS A 453 -7.85 -0.14 37.92
CA HIS A 453 -8.25 -0.81 36.69
C HIS A 453 -8.85 0.18 35.69
N VAL A 454 -8.60 -0.04 34.43
CA VAL A 454 -9.36 0.54 33.32
C VAL A 454 -9.78 -0.59 32.41
N ALA A 455 -11.06 -0.99 32.50
CA ALA A 455 -11.63 -2.01 31.65
C ALA A 455 -12.19 -1.35 30.39
N VAL A 456 -11.84 -1.88 29.23
CA VAL A 456 -12.40 -1.53 27.93
C VAL A 456 -13.24 -2.71 27.45
N VAL A 457 -14.53 -2.47 27.20
CA VAL A 457 -15.44 -3.46 26.64
C VAL A 457 -16.06 -2.91 25.38
N GLY A 458 -16.29 -3.75 24.39
CA GLY A 458 -16.89 -3.28 23.15
C GLY A 458 -17.46 -4.37 22.28
N ALA A 459 -18.14 -3.90 21.24
CA ALA A 459 -18.75 -4.72 20.20
C ALA A 459 -18.52 -4.05 18.84
N GLN A 460 -18.38 -4.87 17.81
CA GLN A 460 -18.28 -4.41 16.43
C GLN A 460 -19.19 -5.27 15.55
N VAL A 461 -19.86 -4.63 14.61
CA VAL A 461 -20.64 -5.30 13.55
C VAL A 461 -20.17 -4.75 12.22
N ILE A 462 -19.73 -5.63 11.33
CA ILE A 462 -19.38 -5.32 9.95
C ILE A 462 -20.40 -6.03 9.06
N ARG A 463 -20.96 -5.29 8.11
CA ARG A 463 -21.78 -5.81 7.03
C ARG A 463 -21.28 -5.23 5.72
N GLY A 464 -20.81 -6.09 4.84
CA GLY A 464 -20.28 -5.69 3.55
C GLY A 464 -20.81 -6.56 2.43
N GLU A 465 -20.78 -6.02 1.23
CA GLU A 465 -21.12 -6.71 -0.01
C GLU A 465 -20.12 -6.28 -1.08
N LEU A 466 -19.68 -7.24 -1.90
CA LEU A 466 -18.88 -7.02 -3.09
C LEU A 466 -19.62 -7.59 -4.29
N THR A 467 -19.92 -6.74 -5.26
CA THR A 467 -20.46 -7.13 -6.57
C THR A 467 -19.34 -7.08 -7.60
N ASP A 468 -19.12 -8.20 -8.29
CA ASP A 468 -18.09 -8.29 -9.30
C ASP A 468 -18.64 -8.95 -10.59
N GLY A 469 -18.44 -8.28 -11.71
CA GLY A 469 -18.83 -8.78 -13.03
C GLY A 469 -18.26 -10.15 -13.39
N VAL A 470 -17.12 -10.55 -12.80
CA VAL A 470 -16.54 -11.88 -13.07
C VAL A 470 -17.15 -13.00 -12.26
N PHE A 471 -17.80 -12.71 -11.13
CA PHE A 471 -18.46 -13.74 -10.34
C PHE A 471 -19.58 -14.40 -11.13
N GLY A 472 -19.58 -15.73 -11.18
CA GLY A 472 -20.54 -16.53 -11.94
C GLY A 472 -20.23 -16.69 -13.41
N THR A 473 -19.11 -16.15 -13.92
CA THR A 473 -18.73 -16.34 -15.35
C THR A 473 -18.54 -17.82 -15.72
N GLU A 474 -18.05 -18.64 -14.78
CA GLU A 474 -17.91 -20.09 -14.95
C GLU A 474 -19.26 -20.81 -15.03
N ARG A 475 -20.33 -20.20 -14.54
CA ARG A 475 -21.71 -20.74 -14.53
C ARG A 475 -22.60 -20.09 -15.60
N GLY A 476 -22.04 -19.14 -16.36
CA GLY A 476 -22.80 -18.37 -17.36
C GLY A 476 -23.75 -17.33 -16.79
N THR A 477 -23.59 -16.97 -15.51
CA THR A 477 -24.38 -15.96 -14.79
C THR A 477 -23.46 -14.88 -14.20
N PRO A 478 -22.80 -14.05 -15.01
CA PRO A 478 -21.86 -13.04 -14.51
C PRO A 478 -22.56 -11.94 -13.70
N GLY A 479 -21.81 -11.32 -12.77
CA GLY A 479 -22.27 -10.17 -11.98
C GLY A 479 -22.96 -10.55 -10.67
N LEU A 480 -22.51 -11.63 -10.05
CA LEU A 480 -22.99 -12.01 -8.71
C LEU A 480 -22.29 -11.21 -7.60
N SER A 481 -22.89 -11.21 -6.43
CA SER A 481 -22.35 -10.58 -5.22
C SER A 481 -21.88 -11.63 -4.21
N GLN A 482 -20.94 -11.22 -3.36
CA GLN A 482 -20.47 -11.97 -2.20
C GLN A 482 -20.58 -11.10 -0.96
N ASP A 483 -21.26 -11.61 0.05
CA ASP A 483 -21.41 -10.94 1.33
C ASP A 483 -20.17 -11.11 2.22
N HIS A 484 -20.00 -10.17 3.16
CA HIS A 484 -19.00 -10.18 4.21
C HIS A 484 -19.60 -9.66 5.51
N ASN A 485 -20.09 -10.57 6.34
CA ASN A 485 -20.75 -10.25 7.61
C ASN A 485 -19.93 -10.79 8.78
N MET A 486 -19.60 -9.92 9.75
CA MET A 486 -18.84 -10.28 10.95
C MET A 486 -19.40 -9.59 12.19
N TYR A 487 -19.47 -10.33 13.29
CA TYR A 487 -19.89 -9.87 14.59
C TYR A 487 -18.76 -10.09 15.59
N SER A 488 -18.54 -9.12 16.47
CA SER A 488 -17.42 -9.19 17.39
C SER A 488 -17.77 -8.65 18.76
N LEU A 489 -17.21 -9.29 19.79
CA LEU A 489 -17.24 -8.83 21.17
C LEU A 489 -15.82 -8.84 21.73
N PHE A 490 -15.44 -7.81 22.47
CA PHE A 490 -14.12 -7.76 23.09
C PHE A 490 -14.14 -7.13 24.47
N ALA A 491 -13.19 -7.56 25.29
CA ALA A 491 -12.92 -6.98 26.60
C ALA A 491 -11.39 -6.98 26.85
N GLU A 492 -10.89 -5.89 27.38
CA GLU A 492 -9.49 -5.73 27.80
C GLU A 492 -9.47 -4.96 29.11
N ASP A 493 -8.64 -5.37 30.08
CA ASP A 493 -8.45 -4.67 31.32
C ASP A 493 -6.96 -4.33 31.50
N THR A 494 -6.68 -3.08 31.84
CA THR A 494 -5.37 -2.64 32.26
C THR A 494 -5.38 -2.46 33.78
N TRP A 495 -4.72 -3.38 34.46
CA TRP A 495 -4.64 -3.45 35.91
C TRP A 495 -3.30 -2.90 36.39
N THR A 496 -3.29 -1.76 37.07
CA THR A 496 -2.14 -1.25 37.80
C THR A 496 -2.03 -1.99 39.13
N VAL A 497 -1.27 -3.09 39.11
CA VAL A 497 -1.08 -3.99 40.27
C VAL A 497 -0.32 -3.28 41.40
N LEU A 498 0.72 -2.55 41.03
CA LEU A 498 1.57 -1.72 41.87
C LEU A 498 1.90 -0.43 41.11
N ALA A 499 2.29 0.61 41.80
CA ALA A 499 2.64 1.88 41.15
C ALA A 499 3.57 1.74 39.94
N PRO A 500 4.65 0.89 39.97
CA PRO A 500 5.50 0.70 38.81
C PRO A 500 5.04 -0.40 37.81
N LEU A 501 3.97 -1.16 38.11
CA LEU A 501 3.60 -2.34 37.31
C LEU A 501 2.15 -2.30 36.88
N ALA A 502 1.92 -2.21 35.57
CA ALA A 502 0.62 -2.43 34.94
C ALA A 502 0.63 -3.71 34.12
N ILE A 503 -0.47 -4.45 34.18
CA ILE A 503 -0.71 -5.67 33.38
C ILE A 503 -1.98 -5.46 32.58
N THR A 504 -1.90 -5.61 31.27
CA THR A 504 -3.04 -5.56 30.36
C THR A 504 -3.35 -6.98 29.88
N TYR A 505 -4.60 -7.40 30.02
CA TYR A 505 -5.08 -8.68 29.50
C TYR A 505 -6.44 -8.49 28.82
N GLY A 506 -6.63 -9.15 27.71
CA GLY A 506 -7.85 -9.01 26.92
C GLY A 506 -8.13 -10.21 26.03
N LEU A 507 -9.37 -10.25 25.57
CA LEU A 507 -9.86 -11.25 24.65
C LEU A 507 -10.88 -10.62 23.71
N ARG A 508 -10.77 -10.98 22.44
CA ARG A 508 -11.78 -10.70 21.43
C ARG A 508 -12.27 -11.99 20.81
N TYR A 509 -13.57 -12.06 20.59
CA TYR A 509 -14.26 -13.08 19.84
C TYR A 509 -14.86 -12.44 18.59
N ASP A 510 -14.57 -13.00 17.44
CA ASP A 510 -15.14 -12.62 16.14
C ASP A 510 -15.87 -13.83 15.56
N ASP A 511 -17.02 -13.61 14.93
CA ASP A 511 -17.82 -14.62 14.24
C ASP A 511 -18.15 -14.11 12.83
N HIS A 512 -17.67 -14.83 11.82
CA HIS A 512 -17.84 -14.50 10.41
C HIS A 512 -18.70 -15.55 9.71
N GLU A 513 -19.60 -15.12 8.86
CA GLU A 513 -20.58 -15.98 8.19
C GLU A 513 -20.00 -17.12 7.35
N VAL A 514 -18.76 -16.99 6.84
CA VAL A 514 -18.14 -18.00 5.95
C VAL A 514 -17.11 -18.85 6.69
N PHE A 515 -16.10 -18.23 7.34
CA PHE A 515 -15.03 -19.00 7.99
C PHE A 515 -15.25 -19.29 9.48
N GLY A 516 -16.37 -18.80 10.08
CA GLY A 516 -16.74 -19.06 11.47
C GLY A 516 -16.00 -18.21 12.49
N ASP A 517 -15.65 -18.79 13.63
CA ASP A 517 -15.19 -18.08 14.82
C ASP A 517 -13.67 -17.93 14.88
N GLN A 518 -13.22 -16.82 15.48
CA GLN A 518 -11.84 -16.50 15.77
C GLN A 518 -11.69 -15.88 17.16
N LEU A 519 -10.67 -16.33 17.92
CA LEU A 519 -10.31 -15.76 19.21
C LEU A 519 -8.97 -15.04 19.14
N SER A 520 -8.92 -13.83 19.72
CA SER A 520 -7.70 -12.99 19.74
C SER A 520 -7.36 -12.59 21.18
N PRO A 521 -6.63 -13.44 21.94
CA PRO A 521 -6.16 -13.11 23.28
C PRO A 521 -4.94 -12.18 23.26
N ARG A 522 -4.75 -11.44 24.38
CA ARG A 522 -3.61 -10.59 24.66
C ARG A 522 -3.23 -10.63 26.14
N LEU A 523 -1.95 -10.62 26.43
CA LEU A 523 -1.38 -10.43 27.75
C LEU A 523 -0.11 -9.59 27.65
N TYR A 524 -0.07 -8.44 28.32
CA TYR A 524 1.02 -7.50 28.21
C TYR A 524 1.36 -6.86 29.55
N GLY A 525 2.64 -6.70 29.86
CA GLY A 525 3.11 -6.06 31.07
C GLY A 525 3.91 -4.79 30.78
N VAL A 526 3.73 -3.76 31.58
CA VAL A 526 4.51 -2.51 31.56
C VAL A 526 5.08 -2.28 32.94
N TYR A 527 6.41 -2.18 33.04
CA TYR A 527 7.12 -1.97 34.28
C TYR A 527 7.96 -0.69 34.20
N THR A 528 7.56 0.33 34.93
CA THR A 528 8.28 1.60 35.09
C THR A 528 9.38 1.43 36.12
N VAL A 529 10.60 1.24 35.64
CA VAL A 529 11.80 1.05 36.54
C VAL A 529 12.08 2.30 37.32
N ASN A 530 11.99 3.45 36.66
CA ASN A 530 12.11 4.80 37.23
C ASN A 530 11.59 5.82 36.18
N ASP A 531 11.66 7.11 36.50
CA ASP A 531 11.20 8.20 35.63
C ASP A 531 11.83 8.21 34.23
N ALA A 532 12.97 7.56 34.05
CA ALA A 532 13.68 7.53 32.77
C ALA A 532 13.55 6.19 32.04
N TRP A 533 13.28 5.09 32.72
CA TRP A 533 13.32 3.76 32.15
C TRP A 533 12.02 3.01 32.32
N THR A 534 11.48 2.47 31.21
CA THR A 534 10.32 1.58 31.18
C THR A 534 10.66 0.31 30.41
N VAL A 535 10.27 -0.83 30.96
CA VAL A 535 10.36 -2.14 30.30
C VAL A 535 8.95 -2.62 30.00
N LYS A 536 8.72 -3.08 28.76
CA LYS A 536 7.43 -3.59 28.31
C LYS A 536 7.58 -4.95 27.67
N GLY A 537 6.58 -5.80 27.76
CA GLY A 537 6.59 -7.05 27.02
C GLY A 537 5.34 -7.86 27.20
N GLY A 538 5.10 -8.75 26.27
CA GLY A 538 3.91 -9.56 26.30
C GLY A 538 3.71 -10.45 25.09
N VAL A 539 2.54 -11.05 25.05
CA VAL A 539 2.06 -11.86 23.92
C VAL A 539 0.76 -11.25 23.43
N SER A 540 0.66 -11.05 22.13
CA SER A 540 -0.55 -10.60 21.46
C SER A 540 -0.80 -11.42 20.21
N THR A 541 -2.08 -11.56 19.88
CA THR A 541 -2.49 -12.28 18.68
C THR A 541 -3.18 -11.34 17.70
N GLY A 542 -3.12 -11.69 16.44
CA GLY A 542 -3.80 -11.01 15.36
C GLY A 542 -4.36 -12.00 14.37
N PHE A 543 -5.33 -11.53 13.61
CA PHE A 543 -5.84 -12.28 12.47
C PHE A 543 -6.18 -11.34 11.32
N LYS A 544 -6.23 -11.92 10.12
CA LYS A 544 -6.69 -11.26 8.91
C LYS A 544 -7.74 -12.11 8.25
N THR A 545 -8.84 -11.50 7.89
CA THR A 545 -9.88 -12.19 7.11
C THR A 545 -9.38 -12.48 5.70
N PRO A 546 -9.75 -13.61 5.10
CA PRO A 546 -9.67 -13.73 3.66
C PRO A 546 -10.44 -12.57 3.00
N LYS A 547 -9.96 -12.06 1.89
CA LYS A 547 -10.69 -11.04 1.12
C LYS A 547 -12.04 -11.61 0.64
N THR A 548 -13.04 -10.79 0.51
CA THR A 548 -14.37 -11.19 0.03
C THR A 548 -14.29 -11.93 -1.31
N THR A 549 -13.44 -11.45 -2.22
CA THR A 549 -13.16 -12.13 -3.50
C THR A 549 -12.61 -13.55 -3.31
N GLN A 550 -11.73 -13.75 -2.34
CA GLN A 550 -11.07 -15.06 -2.11
C GLN A 550 -12.03 -16.12 -1.59
N LEU A 551 -13.10 -15.71 -0.90
CA LEU A 551 -14.13 -16.59 -0.35
C LEU A 551 -15.20 -17.00 -1.37
N TYR A 552 -15.24 -16.35 -2.52
CA TYR A 552 -16.20 -16.68 -3.57
C TYR A 552 -15.93 -18.08 -4.15
N ASP A 553 -16.98 -18.90 -4.29
CA ASP A 553 -16.89 -20.26 -4.90
C ASP A 553 -17.00 -20.18 -6.41
N GLY A 554 -15.93 -19.81 -7.09
CA GLY A 554 -15.88 -19.69 -8.56
C GLY A 554 -14.71 -18.84 -9.02
N VAL A 555 -14.86 -18.26 -10.22
CA VAL A 555 -13.86 -17.38 -10.82
C VAL A 555 -13.89 -16.02 -10.11
N ILE A 556 -12.74 -15.58 -9.57
CA ILE A 556 -12.58 -14.31 -8.86
C ILE A 556 -11.80 -13.26 -9.65
N GLY A 557 -11.26 -13.64 -10.78
CA GLY A 557 -10.51 -12.74 -11.64
C GLY A 557 -9.71 -13.46 -12.70
N PHE A 558 -8.97 -12.68 -13.47
CA PHE A 558 -8.09 -13.18 -14.51
C PHE A 558 -6.73 -12.48 -14.44
N GLY A 559 -5.67 -13.24 -14.35
CA GLY A 559 -4.31 -12.78 -14.58
C GLY A 559 -3.97 -12.68 -16.07
N GLY A 560 -2.80 -12.07 -16.39
CA GLY A 560 -2.29 -12.01 -17.75
C GLY A 560 -3.25 -11.33 -18.73
N GLN A 561 -3.98 -10.32 -18.30
CA GLN A 561 -4.96 -9.60 -19.13
C GLN A 561 -6.04 -10.53 -19.75
N GLY A 562 -6.64 -11.36 -18.91
CA GLY A 562 -7.72 -12.26 -19.31
C GLY A 562 -7.28 -13.66 -19.74
N THR A 563 -6.00 -14.01 -19.62
CA THR A 563 -5.47 -15.30 -20.07
C THR A 563 -5.33 -16.37 -18.97
N SER A 564 -5.44 -15.99 -17.70
CA SER A 564 -5.21 -16.90 -16.58
C SER A 564 -6.30 -16.75 -15.52
N PRO A 565 -7.34 -17.61 -15.53
CA PRO A 565 -8.40 -17.56 -14.55
C PRO A 565 -7.87 -17.87 -13.14
N MET A 566 -8.38 -17.12 -12.16
CA MET A 566 -8.11 -17.30 -10.74
C MET A 566 -9.40 -17.73 -10.05
N PHE A 567 -9.30 -18.71 -9.16
CA PHE A 567 -10.42 -19.27 -8.43
C PHE A 567 -10.31 -18.94 -6.94
N GLY A 568 -11.45 -18.59 -6.35
CA GLY A 568 -11.61 -18.44 -4.91
C GLY A 568 -11.77 -19.80 -4.22
N ASN A 569 -11.93 -19.74 -2.90
CA ASN A 569 -12.05 -20.90 -2.06
C ASN A 569 -12.85 -20.57 -0.79
N PRO A 570 -14.10 -21.03 -0.67
CA PRO A 570 -14.93 -20.78 0.51
C PRO A 570 -14.44 -21.52 1.78
N ASP A 571 -13.54 -22.51 1.64
CA ASP A 571 -12.97 -23.27 2.75
C ASP A 571 -11.74 -22.58 3.39
N LEU A 572 -11.42 -21.35 2.96
CA LEU A 572 -10.30 -20.60 3.52
C LEU A 572 -10.53 -20.30 5.00
N LYS A 573 -9.47 -20.47 5.77
CA LYS A 573 -9.37 -20.01 7.15
C LYS A 573 -8.79 -18.60 7.20
N PRO A 574 -9.09 -17.81 8.24
CA PRO A 574 -8.37 -16.57 8.48
C PRO A 574 -6.88 -16.84 8.72
N GLU A 575 -6.07 -15.93 8.25
CA GLU A 575 -4.64 -15.92 8.59
C GLU A 575 -4.49 -15.47 10.03
N THR A 576 -3.64 -16.11 10.81
CA THR A 576 -3.46 -15.78 12.23
C THR A 576 -2.00 -15.52 12.56
N SER A 577 -1.76 -14.69 13.57
CA SER A 577 -0.42 -14.46 14.10
C SER A 577 -0.38 -14.48 15.61
N THR A 578 0.72 -14.97 16.16
CA THR A 578 1.05 -14.86 17.58
C THR A 578 2.41 -14.17 17.68
N SER A 579 2.42 -13.00 18.33
CA SER A 579 3.61 -12.19 18.55
C SER A 579 4.00 -12.20 20.02
N THR A 580 5.28 -12.43 20.27
CA THR A 580 5.90 -12.22 21.58
C THR A 580 6.91 -11.10 21.43
N GLU A 581 6.87 -10.11 22.33
CA GLU A 581 7.83 -9.01 22.31
C GLU A 581 8.32 -8.61 23.69
N LEU A 582 9.53 -8.03 23.70
CA LEU A 582 10.13 -7.39 24.85
C LEU A 582 10.78 -6.09 24.40
N ALA A 583 10.44 -4.99 25.06
CA ALA A 583 10.88 -3.66 24.70
C ALA A 583 11.42 -2.90 25.93
N VAL A 584 12.43 -2.07 25.70
CA VAL A 584 13.00 -1.16 26.70
C VAL A 584 12.92 0.25 26.13
N TYR A 585 12.41 1.17 26.92
CA TYR A 585 12.31 2.60 26.60
C TYR A 585 13.15 3.40 27.59
N TRP A 586 13.90 4.33 27.07
CA TRP A 586 14.63 5.32 27.85
C TRP A 586 14.33 6.72 27.35
N GLN A 587 14.10 7.62 28.29
CA GLN A 587 13.84 9.02 28.03
C GLN A 587 14.61 9.89 28.99
N HIS A 588 15.09 11.03 28.51
CA HIS A 588 15.86 11.99 29.32
C HIS A 588 15.21 13.38 29.26
N PRO A 589 15.21 14.15 30.35
CA PRO A 589 14.60 15.47 30.39
C PRO A 589 15.13 16.47 29.35
N ALA A 590 16.36 16.28 28.84
CA ALA A 590 16.91 17.06 27.72
C ALA A 590 16.33 16.63 26.32
N GLY A 591 15.31 15.80 26.28
CA GLY A 591 14.66 15.36 25.02
C GLY A 591 15.43 14.26 24.26
N HIS A 592 16.45 13.65 24.87
CA HIS A 592 17.03 12.43 24.31
C HIS A 592 16.10 11.27 24.57
N SER A 593 16.00 10.36 23.61
CA SER A 593 15.21 9.14 23.76
C SER A 593 15.89 7.96 23.08
N PHE A 594 15.59 6.76 23.58
CA PHE A 594 16.04 5.51 23.01
C PHE A 594 14.99 4.46 23.29
N ASN A 595 14.72 3.61 22.30
CA ASN A 595 13.97 2.38 22.50
C ASN A 595 14.65 1.22 21.78
N ALA A 596 14.46 0.03 22.33
CA ALA A 596 14.87 -1.22 21.69
C ALA A 596 13.79 -2.27 21.93
N THR A 597 13.40 -2.98 20.89
CA THR A 597 12.38 -4.04 20.93
C THR A 597 12.93 -5.27 20.27
N ALA A 598 12.80 -6.44 20.92
CA ALA A 598 12.98 -7.74 20.30
C ALA A 598 11.61 -8.38 20.13
N PHE A 599 11.36 -9.02 18.98
CA PHE A 599 10.07 -9.64 18.68
C PHE A 599 10.24 -11.00 18.00
N HIS A 600 9.24 -11.85 18.19
CA HIS A 600 9.09 -13.14 17.53
C HIS A 600 7.62 -13.33 17.16
N ASN A 601 7.32 -13.42 15.86
CA ASN A 601 5.99 -13.62 15.31
C ASN A 601 5.91 -14.98 14.63
N ARG A 602 4.93 -15.78 15.01
CA ARG A 602 4.51 -16.97 14.30
C ARG A 602 3.24 -16.61 13.55
N PHE A 603 3.22 -16.92 12.26
CA PHE A 603 2.14 -16.62 11.34
C PHE A 603 1.66 -17.95 10.74
N ASP A 604 0.40 -18.29 10.97
CA ASP A 604 -0.21 -19.56 10.56
C ASP A 604 -1.30 -19.31 9.51
N ASP A 605 -1.60 -20.35 8.71
CA ASP A 605 -2.66 -20.35 7.70
C ASP A 605 -2.55 -19.24 6.63
N LYS A 606 -1.32 -18.83 6.27
CA LYS A 606 -1.09 -17.79 5.27
C LYS A 606 -1.81 -18.12 3.96
N ILE A 607 -2.57 -17.15 3.44
CA ILE A 607 -3.30 -17.29 2.17
C ILE A 607 -2.35 -17.03 0.99
N ALA A 608 -2.35 -17.95 0.04
CA ALA A 608 -1.54 -17.85 -1.16
C ALA A 608 -2.28 -18.41 -2.38
N SER A 609 -1.84 -17.99 -3.56
CA SER A 609 -2.32 -18.52 -4.82
C SER A 609 -1.44 -19.68 -5.26
N GLN A 610 -2.04 -20.83 -5.55
CA GLN A 610 -1.33 -22.00 -6.06
C GLN A 610 -1.81 -22.37 -7.46
N PRO A 611 -0.91 -22.83 -8.36
CA PRO A 611 -1.32 -23.35 -9.66
C PRO A 611 -2.28 -24.52 -9.49
N CYS A 612 -3.29 -24.57 -10.32
CA CYS A 612 -4.18 -25.71 -10.41
C CYS A 612 -3.43 -26.91 -11.04
N GLY A 613 -3.28 -28.00 -10.29
CA GLY A 613 -2.58 -29.21 -10.75
C GLY A 613 -3.46 -30.14 -11.58
N ALA A 614 -2.89 -31.27 -12.06
CA ALA A 614 -3.58 -32.26 -12.88
C ALA A 614 -4.65 -33.08 -12.14
N ALA A 615 -4.58 -33.18 -10.80
CA ALA A 615 -5.58 -33.87 -9.96
C ALA A 615 -6.57 -32.83 -9.41
N LEU A 616 -7.56 -32.47 -10.18
CA LEU A 616 -8.28 -31.22 -10.03
C LEU A 616 -9.61 -31.41 -9.30
N THR A 617 -9.88 -30.55 -8.33
CA THR A 617 -11.22 -30.26 -7.82
C THR A 617 -12.04 -29.56 -8.90
N LEU A 618 -13.37 -29.58 -8.78
CA LEU A 618 -14.27 -28.98 -9.79
C LEU A 618 -13.92 -27.51 -10.14
N SER A 619 -13.49 -26.72 -9.17
CA SER A 619 -13.12 -25.30 -9.37
C SER A 619 -11.82 -25.11 -10.15
N CYS A 620 -10.94 -26.09 -10.17
CA CYS A 620 -9.72 -26.06 -10.98
C CYS A 620 -9.80 -26.93 -12.24
N SER A 621 -10.74 -27.89 -12.34
CA SER A 621 -10.90 -28.81 -13.48
C SER A 621 -11.30 -28.11 -14.78
N SER A 622 -11.96 -26.96 -14.66
CA SER A 622 -12.22 -26.06 -15.79
C SER A 622 -10.96 -25.61 -16.51
N THR A 623 -9.78 -25.79 -15.92
CA THR A 623 -8.51 -25.51 -16.60
C THR A 623 -8.18 -26.50 -17.70
N GLY A 624 -8.53 -27.76 -17.55
CA GLY A 624 -8.37 -28.74 -18.62
C GLY A 624 -9.18 -28.34 -19.84
N GLU A 625 -10.43 -27.98 -19.64
CA GLU A 625 -11.34 -27.43 -20.65
C GLU A 625 -10.85 -26.10 -21.22
N TYR A 626 -10.42 -25.18 -20.34
CA TYR A 626 -9.92 -23.86 -20.73
C TYR A 626 -8.53 -23.92 -21.36
N ALA A 627 -7.73 -24.93 -21.06
CA ALA A 627 -6.40 -25.07 -21.65
C ALA A 627 -6.46 -25.13 -23.16
N ASP A 628 -7.45 -25.81 -23.74
CA ASP A 628 -7.66 -25.89 -25.19
C ASP A 628 -8.22 -24.58 -25.78
N LEU A 629 -8.74 -23.70 -24.94
CA LEU A 629 -9.28 -22.39 -25.31
C LEU A 629 -8.26 -21.25 -25.26
N GLY A 630 -6.97 -21.56 -25.05
CA GLY A 630 -5.90 -20.58 -25.04
C GLY A 630 -5.64 -19.92 -23.69
N TYR A 631 -6.21 -20.42 -22.59
CA TYR A 631 -5.80 -20.00 -21.27
C TYR A 631 -4.40 -20.53 -20.93
N ALA A 632 -3.54 -19.64 -20.40
CA ALA A 632 -2.14 -19.98 -20.16
C ALA A 632 -1.96 -20.85 -18.90
N SER A 633 -2.68 -20.53 -17.86
CA SER A 633 -2.62 -21.19 -16.55
C SER A 633 -3.87 -20.86 -15.75
N SER A 634 -4.08 -21.54 -14.64
CA SER A 634 -5.03 -21.11 -13.62
C SER A 634 -4.48 -21.34 -12.22
N THR A 635 -5.02 -20.59 -11.28
CA THR A 635 -4.63 -20.66 -9.88
C THR A 635 -5.86 -20.72 -8.99
N ARG A 636 -5.68 -21.31 -7.80
CA ARG A 636 -6.69 -21.30 -6.73
C ARG A 636 -6.07 -20.75 -5.46
N THR A 637 -6.86 -20.02 -4.71
CA THR A 637 -6.47 -19.52 -3.39
C THR A 637 -6.55 -20.63 -2.35
N VAL A 638 -5.50 -20.78 -1.54
CA VAL A 638 -5.38 -21.81 -0.50
C VAL A 638 -4.67 -21.25 0.72
N ASN A 639 -4.89 -21.85 1.89
CA ASN A 639 -4.02 -21.62 3.04
C ASN A 639 -2.76 -22.45 2.87
N ILE A 640 -1.60 -21.81 3.05
CA ILE A 640 -0.31 -22.47 3.24
C ILE A 640 0.07 -22.30 4.71
N ASP A 641 0.85 -23.26 5.19
CA ASP A 641 1.14 -23.35 6.62
C ASP A 641 1.99 -22.16 7.16
N GLU A 642 2.87 -22.42 8.06
CA GLU A 642 3.55 -21.52 8.98
C GLU A 642 4.62 -20.63 8.32
N VAL A 643 4.69 -19.37 8.77
CA VAL A 643 5.82 -18.45 8.57
C VAL A 643 6.30 -17.96 9.92
N VAL A 644 7.60 -17.93 10.15
CA VAL A 644 8.22 -17.33 11.35
C VAL A 644 8.92 -16.05 10.96
N ILE A 645 8.67 -14.97 11.71
CA ILE A 645 9.32 -13.67 11.55
C ILE A 645 9.86 -13.26 12.91
N GLN A 646 11.16 -13.00 13.00
CA GLN A 646 11.80 -12.59 14.23
C GLN A 646 12.76 -11.44 13.98
N GLY A 647 12.96 -10.60 14.99
CA GLY A 647 13.83 -9.46 14.77
C GLY A 647 14.07 -8.58 15.98
N ALA A 648 14.76 -7.49 15.72
CA ALA A 648 15.02 -6.45 16.69
C ALA A 648 14.90 -5.07 16.03
N GLU A 649 14.32 -4.14 16.76
CA GLU A 649 14.16 -2.74 16.40
C GLU A 649 14.88 -1.88 17.40
N VAL A 650 15.58 -0.87 16.93
CA VAL A 650 16.25 0.13 17.77
C VAL A 650 15.97 1.50 17.19
N ALA A 651 15.54 2.44 18.00
CA ALA A 651 15.40 3.83 17.59
C ALA A 651 15.89 4.78 18.68
N GLY A 652 16.34 5.93 18.26
CA GLY A 652 16.79 6.95 19.20
C GLY A 652 16.79 8.35 18.60
N ARG A 653 16.60 9.32 19.49
CA ARG A 653 16.76 10.74 19.23
C ARG A 653 17.81 11.31 20.17
N TRP A 654 18.73 12.04 19.61
CA TRP A 654 19.81 12.69 20.36
C TRP A 654 19.87 14.18 20.02
N ASN A 655 19.57 15.03 20.98
CA ASN A 655 19.75 16.49 20.88
C ASN A 655 21.22 16.81 21.20
N ILE A 656 22.05 16.95 20.17
CA ILE A 656 23.49 17.19 20.29
C ILE A 656 23.74 18.57 20.88
N SER A 657 22.94 19.54 20.46
CA SER A 657 22.87 20.91 20.97
C SER A 657 21.51 21.51 20.63
N ASP A 658 21.29 22.77 21.01
CA ASP A 658 20.05 23.48 20.63
C ASP A 658 19.86 23.61 19.12
N GLN A 659 20.96 23.53 18.37
CA GLN A 659 20.93 23.65 16.89
C GLN A 659 20.99 22.31 16.16
N PHE A 660 21.50 21.26 16.78
CA PHE A 660 21.74 20.00 16.12
C PHE A 660 21.06 18.84 16.81
N SER A 661 20.31 18.06 16.06
CA SER A 661 19.78 16.79 16.54
C SER A 661 20.01 15.66 15.51
N LEU A 662 20.04 14.45 16.03
CA LEU A 662 20.14 13.23 15.26
C LEU A 662 19.00 12.31 15.67
N ARG A 663 18.24 11.84 14.71
CA ARG A 663 17.30 10.71 14.86
C ARG A 663 17.85 9.55 14.03
N ALA A 664 17.85 8.36 14.58
CA ALA A 664 18.23 7.17 13.83
C ALA A 664 17.42 5.97 14.30
N ASN A 665 17.14 5.07 13.38
CA ASN A 665 16.58 3.78 13.69
C ASN A 665 17.26 2.67 12.86
N TYR A 666 17.15 1.47 13.40
CA TYR A 666 17.63 0.26 12.75
C TYR A 666 16.66 -0.88 13.05
N THR A 667 16.33 -1.63 12.03
CA THR A 667 15.50 -2.83 12.13
C THR A 667 16.23 -4.01 11.51
N PHE A 668 16.31 -5.08 12.26
CA PHE A 668 16.69 -6.39 11.81
C PHE A 668 15.46 -7.28 11.76
N THR A 669 15.15 -7.88 10.60
CA THR A 669 14.02 -8.79 10.42
C THR A 669 14.49 -10.04 9.69
N ASP A 670 14.36 -11.19 10.34
CA ASP A 670 14.62 -12.50 9.76
C ASP A 670 13.29 -13.25 9.62
N SER A 671 12.98 -13.68 8.42
CA SER A 671 11.73 -14.39 8.11
C SER A 671 12.03 -15.72 7.42
N GLU A 672 11.23 -16.74 7.71
CA GLU A 672 11.35 -18.05 7.09
C GLU A 672 9.97 -18.68 6.88
N GLN A 673 9.68 -19.10 5.67
CA GLN A 673 8.52 -19.91 5.33
C GLN A 673 8.79 -21.36 5.73
N LYS A 674 7.97 -21.90 6.64
CA LYS A 674 8.19 -23.23 7.22
C LYS A 674 7.57 -24.35 6.39
N SER A 675 6.75 -23.99 5.39
CA SER A 675 6.04 -24.94 4.53
C SER A 675 5.76 -24.35 3.15
N GLY A 676 5.05 -25.10 2.31
CA GLY A 676 4.72 -24.71 0.94
C GLY A 676 5.89 -24.81 -0.04
N ALA A 677 5.70 -24.28 -1.25
CA ALA A 677 6.68 -24.33 -2.34
C ALA A 677 7.96 -23.54 -2.03
N GLU A 678 7.88 -22.57 -1.15
CA GLU A 678 8.97 -21.67 -0.77
C GLU A 678 9.55 -21.99 0.62
N LYS A 679 9.36 -23.22 1.10
CA LYS A 679 9.88 -23.67 2.39
C LYS A 679 11.39 -23.41 2.54
N GLY A 680 11.77 -22.84 3.69
CA GLY A 680 13.15 -22.49 4.02
C GLY A 680 13.61 -21.14 3.45
N ARG A 681 12.72 -20.42 2.73
CA ARG A 681 13.02 -19.11 2.14
C ARG A 681 12.42 -17.97 2.95
N PRO A 682 13.01 -16.76 2.85
CA PRO A 682 12.44 -15.58 3.49
C PRO A 682 11.13 -15.16 2.82
N LEU A 683 10.40 -14.26 3.47
CA LEU A 683 9.27 -13.57 2.84
C LEU A 683 9.77 -12.63 1.73
N GLY A 684 9.00 -12.54 0.66
CA GLY A 684 9.30 -11.67 -0.47
C GLY A 684 9.29 -10.19 -0.09
N ASN A 685 10.16 -9.40 -0.72
CA ASN A 685 10.26 -7.94 -0.58
C ASN A 685 10.61 -7.40 0.81
N SER A 686 10.89 -8.25 1.80
CA SER A 686 11.30 -7.85 3.13
C SER A 686 12.83 -7.70 3.21
N ALA A 687 13.31 -6.52 3.58
CA ALA A 687 14.72 -6.29 3.81
C ALA A 687 15.13 -6.85 5.17
N ARG A 688 16.22 -7.65 5.23
CA ARG A 688 16.72 -8.19 6.48
C ARG A 688 17.30 -7.11 7.41
N HIS A 689 17.91 -6.09 6.82
CA HIS A 689 18.46 -4.95 7.54
C HIS A 689 17.91 -3.65 6.91
N MET A 690 17.31 -2.83 7.75
CA MET A 690 16.83 -1.50 7.41
C MET A 690 17.43 -0.50 8.38
N ALA A 691 17.86 0.65 7.87
CA ALA A 691 18.33 1.73 8.70
C ALA A 691 17.88 3.07 8.10
N ASN A 692 17.44 3.98 8.95
CA ASN A 692 17.20 5.36 8.60
C ASN A 692 17.93 6.26 9.60
N ALA A 693 18.47 7.38 9.13
CA ALA A 693 19.09 8.39 9.98
C ALA A 693 18.80 9.77 9.41
N THR A 694 18.32 10.68 10.25
CA THR A 694 18.08 12.07 9.89
C THR A 694 18.87 12.97 10.84
N PHE A 695 19.74 13.78 10.25
CA PHE A 695 20.49 14.82 10.94
C PHE A 695 19.81 16.15 10.66
N ASP A 696 19.37 16.81 11.71
CA ASP A 696 18.70 18.11 11.66
C ASP A 696 19.65 19.21 12.13
N TRP A 697 19.69 20.32 11.39
CA TRP A 697 20.39 21.54 11.74
C TRP A 697 19.41 22.71 11.74
N ARG A 698 19.07 23.18 12.92
CA ARG A 698 18.34 24.44 13.11
C ARG A 698 19.31 25.60 12.93
N ALA A 699 19.48 26.06 11.69
CA ALA A 699 20.43 27.13 11.36
C ALA A 699 20.00 28.48 11.94
N SER A 700 18.68 28.69 12.08
CA SER A 700 18.06 29.80 12.82
C SER A 700 16.67 29.41 13.28
N ASP A 701 15.98 30.27 14.00
CA ASP A 701 14.59 30.05 14.43
C ASP A 701 13.61 29.87 13.25
N ARG A 702 13.98 30.35 12.07
CA ARG A 702 13.15 30.30 10.85
C ARG A 702 13.71 29.41 9.75
N PHE A 703 14.91 28.85 9.93
CA PHE A 703 15.55 28.06 8.88
C PHE A 703 16.11 26.77 9.42
N ASN A 704 15.56 25.69 8.93
CA ASN A 704 15.96 24.32 9.27
C ASN A 704 16.48 23.58 8.05
N VAL A 705 17.55 22.80 8.20
CA VAL A 705 18.14 21.94 7.18
C VAL A 705 18.23 20.53 7.74
N PHE A 706 17.93 19.53 6.92
CA PHE A 706 18.04 18.13 7.34
C PHE A 706 18.62 17.28 6.21
N LEU A 707 19.41 16.30 6.63
CA LEU A 707 19.98 15.27 5.76
C LEU A 707 19.44 13.93 6.25
N THR A 708 18.69 13.26 5.40
CA THR A 708 18.16 11.91 5.66
C THR A 708 18.92 10.87 4.86
N ALA A 709 19.34 9.80 5.51
CA ALA A 709 19.90 8.60 4.91
C ALA A 709 18.96 7.43 5.10
N GLU A 710 18.70 6.69 4.05
CA GLU A 710 17.94 5.44 4.06
C GLU A 710 18.81 4.32 3.51
N ALA A 711 18.90 3.19 4.22
CA ALA A 711 19.63 2.01 3.79
C ALA A 711 18.77 0.75 3.92
N ARG A 712 18.81 -0.10 2.92
CA ARG A 712 18.11 -1.39 2.88
C ARG A 712 19.07 -2.45 2.35
N SER A 713 19.12 -3.62 3.03
CA SER A 713 19.81 -4.78 2.49
C SER A 713 19.06 -5.39 1.32
N LYS A 714 19.71 -6.31 0.63
CA LYS A 714 19.06 -7.09 -0.44
C LYS A 714 17.78 -7.74 0.06
N ARG A 715 16.78 -7.85 -0.84
CA ARG A 715 15.45 -8.39 -0.56
C ARG A 715 15.18 -9.59 -1.46
N TYR A 716 14.61 -10.63 -0.89
CA TYR A 716 14.20 -11.81 -1.65
C TYR A 716 13.10 -11.44 -2.67
N GLY A 717 13.33 -11.74 -3.93
CA GLY A 717 12.44 -11.42 -5.05
C GLY A 717 11.71 -12.64 -5.66
N GLY A 718 11.80 -13.80 -5.00
CA GLY A 718 11.22 -15.06 -5.50
C GLY A 718 12.25 -15.94 -6.19
N ILE A 719 11.75 -16.91 -6.95
CA ILE A 719 12.56 -17.78 -7.80
C ILE A 719 12.57 -17.23 -9.20
N SER A 720 13.75 -17.08 -9.78
CA SER A 720 13.89 -16.72 -11.18
C SER A 720 13.26 -17.81 -12.04
N THR A 721 12.37 -17.40 -12.93
CA THR A 721 11.74 -18.32 -13.90
C THR A 721 12.75 -18.80 -14.96
N VAL A 722 13.86 -18.09 -15.10
CA VAL A 722 14.92 -18.36 -16.06
C VAL A 722 15.91 -19.37 -15.49
N THR A 723 16.47 -19.06 -14.32
CA THR A 723 17.57 -19.84 -13.75
C THR A 723 17.10 -20.92 -12.76
N GLY A 724 15.87 -20.81 -12.27
CA GLY A 724 15.35 -21.66 -11.17
C GLY A 724 16.04 -21.41 -9.82
N GLN A 725 16.86 -20.37 -9.73
CA GLN A 725 17.57 -19.98 -8.50
C GLN A 725 16.84 -18.85 -7.76
N GLU A 726 17.19 -18.68 -6.49
CA GLU A 726 16.70 -17.55 -5.70
C GLU A 726 17.16 -16.23 -6.30
N ARG A 727 16.20 -15.33 -6.50
CA ARG A 727 16.42 -13.96 -6.97
C ARG A 727 16.37 -12.99 -5.79
N TYR A 728 17.27 -12.03 -5.80
CA TYR A 728 17.33 -10.97 -4.82
C TYR A 728 17.42 -9.61 -5.50
N TYR A 729 16.62 -8.66 -5.05
CA TYR A 729 16.81 -7.26 -5.37
C TYR A 729 18.05 -6.71 -4.66
N LYS A 730 18.79 -5.82 -5.30
CA LYS A 730 20.01 -5.21 -4.75
C LYS A 730 19.74 -4.44 -3.46
N ASP A 731 20.75 -4.37 -2.62
CA ASP A 731 20.84 -3.43 -1.52
C ASP A 731 21.03 -2.00 -2.02
N TYR A 732 20.58 -1.04 -1.23
CA TYR A 732 20.78 0.36 -1.56
C TYR A 732 20.98 1.24 -0.32
N THR A 733 21.60 2.38 -0.56
CA THR A 733 21.64 3.53 0.35
C THR A 733 21.35 4.77 -0.46
N VAL A 734 20.38 5.58 0.00
CA VAL A 734 19.98 6.82 -0.63
C VAL A 734 20.03 7.96 0.38
N LEU A 735 20.42 9.14 -0.09
CA LEU A 735 20.48 10.37 0.70
C LEU A 735 19.45 11.36 0.18
N HIS A 736 18.82 12.09 1.09
CA HIS A 736 17.89 13.18 0.78
C HIS A 736 18.32 14.42 1.57
N LEU A 737 18.40 15.57 0.91
CA LEU A 737 18.72 16.85 1.55
C LEU A 737 17.51 17.76 1.45
N GLY A 738 17.05 18.25 2.59
CA GLY A 738 15.91 19.15 2.61
C GLY A 738 16.14 20.38 3.48
N ALA A 739 15.29 21.37 3.28
CA ALA A 739 15.25 22.58 4.07
C ALA A 739 13.82 23.12 4.20
N SER A 740 13.56 23.75 5.33
CA SER A 740 12.32 24.46 5.61
C SER A 740 12.65 25.89 6.01
N PHE A 741 11.94 26.86 5.44
CA PHE A 741 12.13 28.28 5.71
C PHE A 741 10.80 28.96 6.03
N GLU A 742 10.64 29.45 7.24
CA GLU A 742 9.52 30.29 7.67
C GLU A 742 9.75 31.71 7.18
N ALA A 743 9.28 32.02 5.97
CA ALA A 743 9.45 33.33 5.34
C ALA A 743 8.72 34.43 6.12
N THR A 744 7.53 34.09 6.65
CA THR A 744 6.71 34.92 7.55
C THR A 744 6.04 33.97 8.57
N GLU A 745 5.30 34.54 9.54
CA GLU A 745 4.50 33.79 10.51
C GLU A 745 3.40 32.96 9.85
N TRP A 746 3.00 33.28 8.62
CA TRP A 746 1.93 32.64 7.86
C TRP A 746 2.42 31.91 6.62
N LEU A 747 3.70 32.03 6.20
CA LEU A 747 4.24 31.40 4.98
C LEU A 747 5.50 30.60 5.30
N THR A 748 5.45 29.31 5.02
CA THR A 748 6.60 28.38 5.03
C THR A 748 6.90 27.92 3.62
N VAL A 749 8.18 27.93 3.25
CA VAL A 749 8.70 27.40 1.99
C VAL A 749 9.54 26.16 2.33
N ASN A 750 9.22 25.05 1.72
CA ASN A 750 9.97 23.82 1.86
C ASN A 750 10.61 23.42 0.53
N ALA A 751 11.80 22.83 0.61
CA ALA A 751 12.47 22.25 -0.54
C ALA A 751 13.21 20.97 -0.11
N ARG A 752 13.25 19.97 -0.99
CA ARG A 752 13.95 18.70 -0.76
C ARG A 752 14.52 18.18 -2.06
N ILE A 753 15.77 17.76 -2.03
CA ILE A 753 16.41 17.00 -3.10
C ILE A 753 16.35 15.54 -2.71
N ASN A 754 15.54 14.77 -3.39
CA ASN A 754 15.46 13.33 -3.25
C ASN A 754 16.59 12.69 -4.04
N ASN A 755 17.10 11.55 -3.57
CA ASN A 755 18.20 10.83 -4.20
C ASN A 755 19.37 11.79 -4.57
N LEU A 756 19.90 12.48 -3.54
CA LEU A 756 20.92 13.55 -3.68
C LEU A 756 22.11 13.12 -4.54
N LEU A 757 22.52 11.86 -4.43
CA LEU A 757 23.68 11.32 -5.16
C LEU A 757 23.32 10.77 -6.54
N ASP A 758 22.07 10.93 -6.97
CA ASP A 758 21.57 10.48 -8.27
C ASP A 758 21.85 9.00 -8.54
N ARG A 759 21.55 8.15 -7.55
CA ARG A 759 21.73 6.71 -7.70
C ARG A 759 20.71 6.15 -8.69
N ASP A 760 21.18 5.41 -9.68
CA ASP A 760 20.33 4.76 -10.66
C ASP A 760 19.69 3.50 -10.09
N PHE A 761 18.35 3.47 -10.00
CA PHE A 761 17.52 2.35 -9.58
C PHE A 761 16.80 1.65 -10.76
N THR A 762 17.07 2.06 -11.99
CA THR A 762 16.46 1.52 -13.21
C THR A 762 17.23 0.36 -13.81
N THR A 763 18.11 -0.30 -13.06
CA THR A 763 18.97 -1.38 -13.57
C THR A 763 18.25 -2.73 -13.57
N TYR A 764 18.71 -3.64 -14.43
CA TYR A 764 18.16 -4.98 -14.59
C TYR A 764 19.27 -5.97 -15.01
N GLN A 765 18.94 -7.27 -14.86
CA GLN A 765 19.76 -8.37 -15.39
C GLN A 765 19.10 -8.91 -16.66
N THR A 766 19.90 -9.33 -17.62
CA THR A 766 19.44 -9.95 -18.85
C THR A 766 19.95 -11.39 -18.91
N PHE A 767 19.06 -12.28 -19.28
CA PHE A 767 19.34 -13.69 -19.48
C PHE A 767 19.06 -14.07 -20.91
N PHE A 768 20.01 -14.79 -21.51
CA PHE A 768 19.87 -15.36 -22.85
C PHE A 768 19.80 -16.87 -22.73
N THR A 769 18.74 -17.47 -23.25
CA THR A 769 18.55 -18.93 -23.25
C THR A 769 18.12 -19.35 -24.63
N ASP A 770 19.04 -19.95 -25.38
CA ASP A 770 18.76 -20.57 -26.67
C ASP A 770 17.90 -21.82 -26.43
N LEU A 771 16.58 -21.68 -26.61
CA LEU A 771 15.59 -22.68 -26.25
C LEU A 771 15.52 -23.82 -27.29
N ASP A 772 15.86 -23.54 -28.55
CA ASP A 772 15.79 -24.52 -29.63
C ASP A 772 17.16 -24.95 -30.18
N GLY A 773 18.22 -24.29 -29.74
CA GLY A 773 19.60 -24.67 -30.06
C GLY A 773 20.05 -24.18 -31.42
N ASP A 774 19.38 -23.20 -32.02
CA ASP A 774 19.71 -22.67 -33.34
C ASP A 774 20.64 -21.47 -33.32
N GLY A 775 20.92 -20.91 -32.12
CA GLY A 775 21.80 -19.76 -31.92
C GLY A 775 21.15 -18.42 -32.27
N ILE A 776 19.82 -18.37 -32.45
CA ILE A 776 19.02 -17.17 -32.72
C ILE A 776 18.15 -16.88 -31.51
N TYR A 777 18.20 -15.65 -30.95
CA TYR A 777 17.48 -15.24 -29.75
C TYR A 777 16.30 -14.30 -30.04
N THR A 778 15.90 -14.18 -31.31
CA THR A 778 14.85 -13.24 -31.77
C THR A 778 13.55 -13.92 -32.18
N ASP A 779 13.54 -15.22 -32.33
CA ASP A 779 12.40 -15.99 -32.84
C ASP A 779 11.44 -16.48 -31.73
N ASP A 780 11.91 -16.52 -30.47
CA ASP A 780 11.06 -16.77 -29.29
C ASP A 780 11.29 -15.67 -28.22
N THR A 781 10.22 -15.04 -27.80
CA THR A 781 10.24 -13.98 -26.78
C THR A 781 10.70 -14.47 -25.40
N ASN A 782 10.80 -15.77 -25.17
CA ASN A 782 11.28 -16.35 -23.92
C ASN A 782 12.79 -16.62 -23.94
N GLU A 783 13.49 -16.32 -25.02
CA GLU A 783 14.94 -16.53 -25.13
C GLU A 783 15.72 -15.36 -24.58
N VAL A 784 15.14 -14.16 -24.55
CA VAL A 784 15.68 -12.99 -23.91
C VAL A 784 14.77 -12.54 -22.80
N LEU A 785 15.23 -12.66 -21.57
CA LEU A 785 14.45 -12.33 -20.38
C LEU A 785 15.17 -11.27 -19.55
N PHE A 786 14.39 -10.36 -19.00
CA PHE A 786 14.85 -9.25 -18.18
C PHE A 786 14.28 -9.38 -16.77
N GLU A 787 15.14 -9.26 -15.75
CA GLU A 787 14.74 -9.22 -14.35
C GLU A 787 15.23 -7.94 -13.70
N ASP A 788 14.32 -7.19 -13.04
CA ASP A 788 14.67 -5.97 -12.33
C ASP A 788 15.62 -6.24 -11.16
N ASP A 789 16.65 -5.41 -11.02
CA ASP A 789 17.62 -5.46 -9.93
C ASP A 789 17.10 -4.77 -8.66
N TYR A 790 16.21 -3.79 -8.80
CA TYR A 790 15.60 -3.05 -7.70
C TYR A 790 14.09 -3.18 -7.76
N ASN A 791 13.46 -3.23 -6.59
CA ASN A 791 12.00 -3.31 -6.49
C ASN A 791 11.37 -1.91 -6.64
N ASN A 792 11.43 -1.36 -7.84
CA ASN A 792 10.79 -0.09 -8.23
C ASN A 792 11.02 1.09 -7.28
N LYS A 793 12.21 1.19 -6.68
CA LYS A 793 12.60 2.36 -5.88
C LYS A 793 12.69 3.63 -6.74
N ASP A 794 12.81 4.79 -6.09
CA ASP A 794 13.01 6.08 -6.77
C ASP A 794 13.98 5.96 -7.94
N LYS A 795 13.60 6.51 -9.08
CA LYS A 795 14.28 6.24 -10.36
C LYS A 795 15.48 7.15 -10.57
N ALA A 796 15.29 8.43 -10.29
CA ALA A 796 16.26 9.47 -10.54
C ALA A 796 16.28 10.47 -9.37
N ARG A 797 17.22 11.41 -9.41
CA ARG A 797 17.19 12.56 -8.53
C ARG A 797 16.00 13.45 -8.88
N SER A 798 15.25 13.88 -7.86
CA SER A 798 14.17 14.82 -8.02
C SER A 798 14.26 15.98 -7.03
N VAL A 799 13.60 17.07 -7.34
CA VAL A 799 13.48 18.25 -6.48
C VAL A 799 12.01 18.45 -6.13
N TRP A 800 11.70 18.30 -4.86
CA TRP A 800 10.39 18.65 -4.34
C TRP A 800 10.42 20.05 -3.73
N VAL A 801 9.35 20.81 -3.97
CA VAL A 801 9.16 22.17 -3.40
C VAL A 801 7.73 22.30 -2.95
N SER A 802 7.49 22.93 -1.80
CA SER A 802 6.14 23.32 -1.37
C SER A 802 6.10 24.71 -0.76
N LEU A 803 4.95 25.36 -0.95
CA LEU A 803 4.56 26.61 -0.32
C LEU A 803 3.37 26.31 0.59
N ASN A 804 3.52 26.56 1.88
CA ASN A 804 2.48 26.34 2.87
C ASN A 804 2.10 27.65 3.51
N VAL A 805 0.83 28.02 3.38
CA VAL A 805 0.23 29.21 4.01
C VAL A 805 -0.66 28.75 5.14
N ARG A 806 -0.48 29.35 6.34
CA ARG A 806 -1.27 29.09 7.56
C ARG A 806 -1.87 30.37 8.12
N PHE A 807 -3.05 30.28 8.73
CA PHE A 807 -3.73 31.39 9.39
C PHE A 807 -4.51 30.94 10.62
#